data_5a34c0b098306d1aa2212f6ecd069f14
#
_entry.id   5a34c0b098306d1aa2212f6ecd069f14
#
_cell.length_a   1.000
_cell.length_b   1.000
_cell.length_c   1.000
_cell.angle_alpha   90.00
_cell.angle_beta   90.00
_cell.angle_gamma   90.00
#
_symmetry.space_group_name_H-M   'P 1'
#
loop_
_entity.id
_entity.type
_entity.pdbx_description
1 polymer ?
#
loop_
_entity_poly.entity_id
_entity_poly.type
_entity_poly.pdbx_seq_one_letter_code
_entity_poly.pdbx_strand_id
1 'polypeptide(L)'
;MNIRRTFFMTLAVISFLGAGSCQKTYQMVPPPSASSSDDDLGDEDFGGNKETAIFVTPFGEGEMDGSSWENAYDADTFLGLLSDQTDLSKAKIYLSEGDYYMSSGSVFGPEIRKKIGVVMGGYSIMSKGTDVTARDVVNHATVFSGDVNKNNRADEGDCGLLCVYGGTSSFDGITFRNGYISEKTASAQKSGAGVYVEGDADTWVEFVNCRFEDCESAASTPSYTGGAAVYVKAGQARLKACELTGCSGASRGGALRCNNDKAILFLDKCSIHGNSVKYDWGSGLQLSSGTICVNNSTFCANSVGWQGSGGTVNGGGAMLVLNSTIISDDTTAGIRCESDSRNASFFANNISLNTNGAPGFLLNGNGRVAVSGGHNIFNKVAGELQSATSDVTYDTDLKNFGSLENGAYIWDNSKVSLGTYATATEIDGYAREFKPVICPVAEIGKVFAEWCDGFAVDGRGKARNPEKLLPGAYDPCLEGVAAKALRFSVSAVPFGGNSITSPDSFGFILTNPKGIYSYNKKIVLIGNEYLADDGETMLWDGKGTTVTVTAYAPYAEAVDGIVPVSCPSNQATAAELTAADFVLWKGSVNPSTDLAGGKIQLNLGHLNARLIVKVTLNGAPVETSKIASLSVSGLKTEGKCDLGADSPKVVADGAPVNMFPNVGENSYELITVPQTVATGSLSVKATFNKRQYVWASQSDVTLAPGKTSELTINISTTKSVSSGRMSITTK
;
A
#
# COMPACT_ATOMS: atom_id res chain seq x y z
N MET A 1 37.63 -35.70 63.29
CA MET A 1 37.60 -36.80 62.32
C MET A 1 36.83 -36.23 61.10
N ASN A 2 37.58 -35.78 60.12
CA ASN A 2 37.13 -35.03 58.96
C ASN A 2 36.63 -36.01 57.89
N ILE A 3 35.39 -35.82 57.40
CA ILE A 3 34.95 -36.48 56.19
C ILE A 3 34.55 -35.34 55.18
N ARG A 4 35.46 -35.15 54.22
CA ARG A 4 35.17 -34.33 53.01
C ARG A 4 34.18 -35.08 52.16
N ARG A 5 33.04 -34.42 51.81
CA ARG A 5 32.17 -34.85 50.75
C ARG A 5 32.48 -34.04 49.51
N THR A 6 33.04 -34.74 48.53
CA THR A 6 33.24 -34.25 47.16
C THR A 6 31.88 -34.25 46.45
N PHE A 7 31.41 -33.07 46.04
CA PHE A 7 30.27 -32.96 45.14
C PHE A 7 30.76 -33.01 43.71
N PHE A 8 30.36 -34.03 42.98
CA PHE A 8 30.45 -34.07 41.53
C PHE A 8 29.38 -33.14 40.96
N MET A 9 29.77 -32.05 40.31
CA MET A 9 28.89 -31.26 39.43
C MET A 9 28.78 -32.00 38.11
N THR A 10 27.64 -32.63 37.89
CA THR A 10 27.23 -33.09 36.55
C THR A 10 26.73 -31.86 35.79
N LEU A 11 27.51 -31.43 34.83
CA LEU A 11 27.13 -30.37 33.90
C LEU A 11 26.02 -30.90 32.96
N ALA A 12 24.77 -30.63 33.27
CA ALA A 12 23.68 -30.82 32.31
C ALA A 12 23.76 -29.67 31.29
N VAL A 13 24.25 -30.00 30.12
CA VAL A 13 24.13 -29.14 28.95
C VAL A 13 22.65 -29.14 28.57
N ILE A 14 21.92 -28.16 29.06
CA ILE A 14 20.59 -27.81 28.53
C ILE A 14 20.86 -27.03 27.26
N SER A 15 20.72 -27.71 26.13
CA SER A 15 20.62 -27.07 24.85
C SER A 15 19.36 -26.18 24.89
N PHE A 16 19.54 -24.90 25.12
CA PHE A 16 18.54 -23.91 24.75
C PHE A 16 18.45 -23.94 23.21
N LEU A 17 17.48 -24.69 22.71
CA LEU A 17 16.94 -24.42 21.41
C LEU A 17 16.41 -22.98 21.48
N GLY A 18 17.16 -22.08 20.88
CA GLY A 18 16.74 -20.69 20.75
C GLY A 18 15.34 -20.68 20.16
N ALA A 19 14.42 -20.05 20.88
CA ALA A 19 13.21 -19.58 20.30
C ALA A 19 13.64 -18.65 19.16
N GLY A 20 13.58 -19.16 17.93
CA GLY A 20 13.74 -18.34 16.77
C GLY A 20 12.70 -17.24 16.87
N SER A 21 13.15 -15.99 16.91
CA SER A 21 12.25 -14.86 16.73
C SER A 21 11.48 -15.13 15.46
N CYS A 22 10.17 -15.30 15.59
CA CYS A 22 9.27 -15.41 14.46
C CYS A 22 9.31 -14.06 13.74
N GLN A 23 10.23 -13.92 12.78
CA GLN A 23 10.20 -12.81 11.85
C GLN A 23 8.94 -12.96 11.01
N LYS A 24 7.91 -12.20 11.37
CA LYS A 24 6.78 -12.00 10.49
C LYS A 24 7.29 -11.33 9.24
N THR A 25 7.36 -12.06 8.15
CA THR A 25 7.39 -11.46 6.82
C THR A 25 6.00 -10.89 6.55
N TYR A 26 5.70 -9.74 7.16
CA TYR A 26 4.66 -8.91 6.59
C TYR A 26 5.21 -8.43 5.25
N GLN A 27 4.61 -8.89 4.16
CA GLN A 27 4.68 -8.09 2.94
C GLN A 27 3.94 -6.80 3.28
N MET A 28 4.71 -5.76 3.60
CA MET A 28 4.16 -4.44 3.79
C MET A 28 3.58 -3.99 2.47
N VAL A 29 2.30 -3.68 2.49
CA VAL A 29 1.67 -2.91 1.42
C VAL A 29 2.33 -1.53 1.51
N PRO A 30 3.04 -1.06 0.49
CA PRO A 30 3.50 0.31 0.49
C PRO A 30 2.28 1.22 0.70
N PRO A 31 2.41 2.32 1.44
CA PRO A 31 1.31 3.26 1.60
C PRO A 31 0.86 3.71 0.21
N PRO A 32 -0.45 3.94 0.02
CA PRO A 32 -0.93 4.53 -1.22
C PRO A 32 -0.15 5.83 -1.44
N SER A 33 0.53 5.92 -2.56
CA SER A 33 1.18 7.16 -2.98
C SER A 33 0.11 8.24 -2.96
N ALA A 34 0.32 9.29 -2.20
CA ALA A 34 -0.50 10.47 -2.34
C ALA A 34 -0.49 10.84 -3.82
N SER A 35 -1.66 10.79 -4.45
CA SER A 35 -1.83 11.17 -5.83
C SER A 35 -1.34 12.61 -5.98
N SER A 36 -0.11 12.79 -6.44
CA SER A 36 0.34 14.06 -6.96
C SER A 36 -0.32 14.21 -8.34
N SER A 37 -1.42 14.95 -8.39
CA SER A 37 -1.83 15.60 -9.62
C SER A 37 -0.80 16.69 -9.91
N ASP A 38 0.25 16.35 -10.62
CA ASP A 38 1.10 17.34 -11.27
C ASP A 38 0.33 17.90 -12.48
N ASP A 39 -0.49 18.90 -12.21
CA ASP A 39 -0.89 19.84 -13.24
C ASP A 39 0.30 20.75 -13.52
N ASP A 40 0.99 20.47 -14.62
CA ASP A 40 2.01 21.30 -15.26
C ASP A 40 1.35 22.59 -15.75
N LEU A 41 1.31 23.60 -14.90
CA LEU A 41 0.99 24.98 -15.28
C LEU A 41 2.21 25.84 -15.01
N GLY A 42 2.78 26.30 -16.10
CA GLY A 42 3.66 27.42 -16.33
C GLY A 42 4.28 28.13 -15.15
N ASP A 43 5.58 28.25 -15.23
CA ASP A 43 6.48 29.12 -14.48
C ASP A 43 5.86 30.53 -14.30
N GLU A 44 5.20 30.76 -13.17
CA GLU A 44 5.03 32.09 -12.58
C GLU A 44 5.43 32.03 -11.12
N ASP A 45 6.50 32.77 -10.82
CA ASP A 45 7.16 32.97 -9.54
C ASP A 45 6.20 33.60 -8.50
N PHE A 46 5.50 32.74 -7.74
CA PHE A 46 4.85 33.11 -6.49
C PHE A 46 5.41 32.27 -5.35
N GLY A 47 6.06 32.95 -4.39
CA GLY A 47 6.70 32.50 -3.15
C GLY A 47 6.13 31.20 -2.56
N GLY A 48 6.77 30.12 -2.85
CA GLY A 48 6.19 28.91 -2.83
C GLY A 48 6.38 27.87 -1.84
N ASN A 49 5.80 26.96 -1.69
CA ASN A 49 5.47 25.82 -0.90
C ASN A 49 6.24 24.54 -1.34
N LYS A 50 7.55 24.58 -1.29
CA LYS A 50 8.35 23.36 -1.54
C LYS A 50 8.26 22.42 -0.32
N GLU A 51 7.91 21.15 -0.51
CA GLU A 51 8.06 20.12 0.52
C GLU A 51 9.53 20.12 0.99
N THR A 52 9.73 20.12 2.31
CA THR A 52 11.08 20.10 2.90
C THR A 52 11.42 18.68 3.29
N ALA A 53 12.40 18.07 2.61
CA ALA A 53 12.99 16.81 3.04
C ALA A 53 13.95 17.08 4.21
N ILE A 54 13.88 16.29 5.27
CA ILE A 54 14.77 16.36 6.44
C ILE A 54 15.31 14.96 6.69
N PHE A 55 16.63 14.84 6.79
CA PHE A 55 17.33 13.59 7.03
C PHE A 55 17.86 13.53 8.45
N VAL A 56 17.72 12.39 9.12
CA VAL A 56 18.10 12.20 10.52
C VAL A 56 18.76 10.84 10.70
N THR A 57 19.86 10.81 11.41
CA THR A 57 20.49 9.57 11.89
C THR A 57 20.60 9.59 13.42
N PRO A 58 20.82 8.48 14.12
CA PRO A 58 20.93 8.48 15.57
C PRO A 58 22.05 9.40 16.12
N PHE A 59 23.11 9.60 15.36
CA PHE A 59 24.31 10.31 15.82
C PHE A 59 24.61 11.61 15.07
N GLY A 60 23.80 11.94 14.05
CA GLY A 60 24.09 13.05 13.13
C GLY A 60 25.22 12.73 12.15
N GLU A 61 25.32 13.50 11.09
CA GLU A 61 26.37 13.40 10.09
C GLU A 61 26.74 14.80 9.56
N GLY A 62 28.00 15.02 9.21
CA GLY A 62 28.49 16.20 8.53
C GLY A 62 28.12 17.53 9.20
N GLU A 63 27.50 18.43 8.46
CA GLU A 63 27.09 19.77 8.91
C GLU A 63 25.86 19.72 9.85
N MET A 64 25.18 18.60 9.98
CA MET A 64 23.97 18.40 10.79
C MET A 64 22.88 19.45 10.52
N ASP A 65 22.65 19.80 9.25
CA ASP A 65 21.61 20.73 8.82
C ASP A 65 20.34 20.03 8.27
N GLY A 66 20.35 18.68 8.23
CA GLY A 66 19.25 17.84 7.79
C GLY A 66 19.03 17.85 6.27
N SER A 67 19.91 18.41 5.46
CA SER A 67 19.73 18.58 4.01
C SER A 67 19.96 17.30 3.20
N SER A 68 20.70 16.34 3.73
CA SER A 68 21.01 15.06 3.12
C SER A 68 21.40 14.01 4.16
N TRP A 69 21.60 12.77 3.76
CA TRP A 69 22.10 11.72 4.66
C TRP A 69 23.52 12.03 5.19
N GLU A 70 24.38 12.67 4.39
CA GLU A 70 25.71 13.09 4.82
C GLU A 70 25.73 14.32 5.72
N ASN A 71 24.62 15.04 5.81
CA ASN A 71 24.45 16.20 6.68
C ASN A 71 23.23 16.04 7.60
N ALA A 72 22.91 14.81 7.97
CA ALA A 72 21.72 14.48 8.74
C ALA A 72 21.76 15.06 10.15
N TYR A 73 20.63 15.50 10.66
CA TYR A 73 20.48 15.83 12.08
C TYR A 73 20.73 14.59 12.95
N ASP A 74 21.17 14.83 14.18
CA ASP A 74 21.19 13.81 15.22
C ASP A 74 19.81 13.61 15.89
N ALA A 75 19.69 12.58 16.72
CA ALA A 75 18.46 12.26 17.44
C ALA A 75 17.99 13.41 18.35
N ASP A 76 18.90 14.03 19.10
CA ASP A 76 18.55 15.09 20.06
C ASP A 76 18.01 16.33 19.35
N THR A 77 18.66 16.78 18.27
CA THR A 77 18.19 17.88 17.43
C THR A 77 16.82 17.58 16.84
N PHE A 78 16.64 16.39 16.28
CA PHE A 78 15.36 15.97 15.69
C PHE A 78 14.23 15.94 16.74
N LEU A 79 14.44 15.30 17.90
CA LEU A 79 13.43 15.26 18.97
C LEU A 79 13.08 16.65 19.50
N GLY A 80 14.07 17.56 19.51
CA GLY A 80 13.86 18.98 19.81
C GLY A 80 12.96 19.66 18.77
N LEU A 81 13.19 19.42 17.47
CA LEU A 81 12.38 19.97 16.37
C LEU A 81 10.90 19.52 16.44
N LEU A 82 10.61 18.32 16.94
CA LEU A 82 9.23 17.87 17.14
C LEU A 82 8.50 18.71 18.19
N SER A 83 9.20 19.21 19.22
CA SER A 83 8.65 19.93 20.35
C SER A 83 8.65 21.46 20.21
N ASP A 84 9.57 22.02 19.44
CA ASP A 84 9.73 23.46 19.27
C ASP A 84 8.68 24.12 18.36
N GLN A 85 8.87 25.38 17.97
CA GLN A 85 7.95 26.14 17.11
C GLN A 85 8.31 26.09 15.62
N THR A 86 9.29 25.29 15.22
CA THR A 86 9.68 25.12 13.80
C THR A 86 8.51 24.59 12.98
N ASP A 87 8.21 25.22 11.86
CA ASP A 87 7.13 24.75 10.98
C ASP A 87 7.56 23.47 10.23
N LEU A 88 7.01 22.35 10.64
CA LEU A 88 7.21 21.03 10.03
C LEU A 88 5.97 20.53 9.29
N SER A 89 4.97 21.39 9.08
CA SER A 89 3.65 20.98 8.55
C SER A 89 3.69 20.33 7.15
N LYS A 90 4.76 20.59 6.39
CA LYS A 90 5.01 20.03 5.06
C LYS A 90 6.31 19.21 4.98
N ALA A 91 6.93 18.95 6.12
CA ALA A 91 8.17 18.19 6.15
C ALA A 91 7.91 16.70 5.86
N LYS A 92 8.79 16.12 5.05
CA LYS A 92 9.02 14.69 4.97
C LYS A 92 10.32 14.38 5.69
N ILE A 93 10.23 13.75 6.85
CA ILE A 93 11.36 13.48 7.73
C ILE A 93 11.74 12.02 7.59
N TYR A 94 12.96 11.76 7.17
CA TYR A 94 13.50 10.44 6.90
C TYR A 94 14.49 10.05 7.99
N LEU A 95 14.21 8.92 8.65
CA LEU A 95 15.03 8.42 9.75
C LEU A 95 15.78 7.16 9.35
N SER A 96 17.08 7.12 9.57
CA SER A 96 17.85 5.90 9.38
C SER A 96 17.56 4.86 10.48
N GLU A 97 18.03 3.65 10.25
CA GLU A 97 18.06 2.60 11.27
C GLU A 97 18.85 3.04 12.52
N GLY A 98 18.46 2.49 13.66
CA GLY A 98 19.12 2.68 14.95
C GLY A 98 18.20 3.17 16.05
N ASP A 99 18.74 3.32 17.26
CA ASP A 99 18.00 3.71 18.45
C ASP A 99 18.05 5.24 18.66
N TYR A 100 16.88 5.84 18.73
CA TYR A 100 16.65 7.24 19.06
C TYR A 100 16.16 7.31 20.51
N TYR A 101 17.08 7.54 21.44
CA TYR A 101 16.80 7.54 22.87
C TYR A 101 16.13 8.83 23.29
N MET A 102 15.09 8.74 24.11
CA MET A 102 14.47 9.90 24.74
C MET A 102 15.40 10.52 25.78
N SER A 103 15.24 11.84 26.02
CA SER A 103 16.12 12.57 26.94
C SER A 103 15.80 12.28 28.41
N SER A 104 16.82 12.14 29.23
CA SER A 104 16.68 11.94 30.68
C SER A 104 16.05 13.17 31.38
N GLY A 105 15.26 12.90 32.42
CA GLY A 105 14.70 13.96 33.29
C GLY A 105 13.33 14.48 32.90
N SER A 106 12.79 14.03 31.78
CA SER A 106 11.39 14.28 31.38
C SER A 106 10.50 13.06 31.68
N VAL A 107 9.22 13.28 31.91
CA VAL A 107 8.23 12.21 32.03
C VAL A 107 7.96 11.54 30.70
N PHE A 108 7.99 12.33 29.64
CA PHE A 108 7.85 11.90 28.24
C PHE A 108 8.97 12.51 27.39
N GLY A 109 9.17 11.90 26.21
CA GLY A 109 9.94 12.47 25.13
C GLY A 109 9.28 13.71 24.53
N PRO A 110 9.31 13.91 23.20
CA PRO A 110 8.82 15.13 22.57
C PRO A 110 7.31 15.36 22.77
N GLU A 111 6.95 16.64 22.93
CA GLU A 111 5.56 17.10 23.01
C GLU A 111 5.13 17.75 21.70
N ILE A 112 4.28 17.09 20.95
CA ILE A 112 3.74 17.64 19.70
C ILE A 112 2.53 18.53 20.00
N ARG A 113 2.61 19.82 19.61
CA ARG A 113 1.56 20.82 19.77
C ARG A 113 1.16 21.50 18.47
N LYS A 114 1.70 21.04 17.36
CA LYS A 114 1.58 21.63 16.02
C LYS A 114 1.40 20.54 14.96
N LYS A 115 1.06 20.99 13.75
CA LYS A 115 1.08 20.07 12.61
C LYS A 115 2.51 19.67 12.25
N ILE A 116 2.74 18.39 12.11
CA ILE A 116 3.97 17.80 11.58
C ILE A 116 3.58 16.99 10.33
N GLY A 117 4.40 17.04 9.31
CA GLY A 117 4.22 16.23 8.11
C GLY A 117 4.38 14.74 8.40
N VAL A 118 5.13 14.03 7.60
CA VAL A 118 5.32 12.58 7.77
C VAL A 118 6.72 12.29 8.28
N VAL A 119 6.81 11.46 9.33
CA VAL A 119 8.06 10.94 9.89
C VAL A 119 8.19 9.47 9.48
N MET A 120 9.20 9.14 8.69
CA MET A 120 9.37 7.82 8.07
C MET A 120 10.67 7.16 8.51
N GLY A 121 10.58 6.00 9.18
CA GLY A 121 11.71 5.14 9.49
C GLY A 121 11.95 4.07 8.43
N GLY A 122 12.99 3.26 8.62
CA GLY A 122 13.28 2.10 7.77
C GLY A 122 14.32 2.37 6.68
N TYR A 123 15.19 3.37 6.85
CA TYR A 123 16.27 3.67 5.92
C TYR A 123 17.61 3.17 6.44
N SER A 124 18.47 2.71 5.54
CA SER A 124 19.82 2.28 5.93
C SER A 124 20.66 3.48 6.36
N ILE A 125 21.47 3.31 7.42
CA ILE A 125 22.49 4.29 7.81
C ILE A 125 23.56 4.50 6.74
N MET A 126 23.65 3.59 5.76
CA MET A 126 24.55 3.69 4.61
C MET A 126 23.95 4.44 3.41
N SER A 127 22.72 4.96 3.54
CA SER A 127 22.06 5.78 2.51
C SER A 127 22.87 7.06 2.23
N LYS A 128 22.76 7.58 1.01
CA LYS A 128 23.57 8.73 0.55
C LYS A 128 22.76 9.76 -0.19
N GLY A 129 23.25 11.00 -0.17
CA GLY A 129 22.61 12.14 -0.81
C GLY A 129 21.20 12.36 -0.28
N THR A 130 20.23 12.42 -1.17
CA THR A 130 18.81 12.53 -0.85
C THR A 130 18.02 11.29 -1.30
N ASP A 131 18.71 10.16 -1.49
CA ASP A 131 18.07 8.92 -1.95
C ASP A 131 17.23 8.29 -0.82
N VAL A 132 15.94 8.15 -1.09
CA VAL A 132 14.94 7.56 -0.19
C VAL A 132 14.19 6.39 -0.85
N THR A 133 14.73 5.85 -1.95
CA THR A 133 14.08 4.78 -2.72
C THR A 133 14.22 3.40 -2.08
N ALA A 134 15.31 3.16 -1.35
CA ALA A 134 15.60 1.88 -0.70
C ALA A 134 15.15 1.90 0.77
N ARG A 135 13.85 1.73 1.01
CA ARG A 135 13.27 1.67 2.36
C ARG A 135 12.96 0.23 2.75
N ASP A 136 13.42 -0.22 3.92
CA ASP A 136 13.13 -1.54 4.47
C ASP A 136 13.00 -1.47 6.00
N VAL A 137 11.78 -1.35 6.50
CA VAL A 137 11.50 -1.20 7.94
C VAL A 137 11.74 -2.49 8.74
N VAL A 138 11.96 -3.62 8.09
CA VAL A 138 12.27 -4.90 8.74
C VAL A 138 13.76 -5.04 8.99
N ASN A 139 14.57 -4.75 7.97
CA ASN A 139 16.03 -4.91 8.06
C ASN A 139 16.72 -3.63 8.55
N HIS A 140 16.09 -2.46 8.42
CA HIS A 140 16.60 -1.17 8.86
C HIS A 140 15.69 -0.57 9.93
N ALA A 141 15.60 -1.24 11.08
CA ALA A 141 14.70 -0.84 12.16
C ALA A 141 15.07 0.53 12.75
N THR A 142 14.14 1.46 12.70
CA THR A 142 14.21 2.77 13.37
C THR A 142 13.46 2.67 14.69
N VAL A 143 14.13 2.92 15.82
CA VAL A 143 13.57 2.66 17.15
C VAL A 143 13.54 3.94 17.98
N PHE A 144 12.35 4.37 18.41
CA PHE A 144 12.20 5.36 19.48
C PHE A 144 12.20 4.62 20.81
N SER A 145 13.21 4.87 21.64
CA SER A 145 13.45 4.14 22.89
C SER A 145 13.29 5.02 24.12
N GLY A 146 12.43 4.57 25.04
CA GLY A 146 12.26 5.19 26.36
C GLY A 146 13.31 4.73 27.38
N ASP A 147 14.12 3.75 27.06
CA ASP A 147 15.19 3.15 27.88
C ASP A 147 16.38 4.11 28.01
N VAL A 148 16.22 5.08 28.88
CA VAL A 148 17.22 6.13 29.14
C VAL A 148 18.50 5.56 29.74
N ASN A 149 18.37 4.53 30.58
CA ASN A 149 19.48 3.89 31.26
C ASN A 149 20.16 2.80 30.41
N LYS A 150 19.61 2.50 29.21
CA LYS A 150 20.13 1.54 28.20
C LYS A 150 20.32 0.11 28.74
N ASN A 151 19.42 -0.33 29.60
CA ASN A 151 19.42 -1.68 30.15
C ASN A 151 18.50 -2.65 29.39
N ASN A 152 17.86 -2.18 28.32
CA ASN A 152 16.96 -2.90 27.43
C ASN A 152 15.66 -3.36 28.09
N ARG A 153 15.12 -2.55 29.00
CA ARG A 153 13.86 -2.76 29.72
C ARG A 153 13.15 -1.44 29.90
N ALA A 154 11.83 -1.51 30.13
CA ALA A 154 11.06 -0.40 30.65
C ALA A 154 11.04 -0.48 32.16
N ASP A 155 11.74 0.42 32.86
CA ASP A 155 11.82 0.40 34.33
C ASP A 155 11.97 1.80 34.96
N GLU A 156 12.14 1.84 36.30
CA GLU A 156 12.24 3.12 37.00
C GLU A 156 13.51 3.90 36.60
N GLY A 157 13.35 5.09 36.13
CA GLY A 157 14.40 5.95 35.58
C GLY A 157 14.24 6.21 34.08
N ASP A 158 13.40 5.45 33.42
CA ASP A 158 13.02 5.61 32.04
C ASP A 158 11.87 6.59 31.87
N CYS A 159 11.49 6.88 30.61
CA CYS A 159 10.42 7.84 30.31
C CYS A 159 9.47 7.33 29.23
N GLY A 160 8.30 7.96 29.12
CA GLY A 160 7.38 7.77 28.03
C GLY A 160 7.94 8.33 26.70
N LEU A 161 7.40 7.88 25.57
CA LEU A 161 8.01 8.17 24.27
C LEU A 161 7.46 9.45 23.62
N LEU A 162 6.14 9.64 23.57
CA LEU A 162 5.54 10.72 22.80
C LEU A 162 4.27 11.26 23.47
N CYS A 163 4.16 12.58 23.53
CA CYS A 163 2.91 13.29 23.85
C CYS A 163 2.38 14.07 22.67
N VAL A 164 1.08 13.97 22.37
CA VAL A 164 0.42 14.74 21.32
C VAL A 164 -0.69 15.58 21.96
N TYR A 165 -0.48 16.89 21.99
CA TYR A 165 -1.40 17.87 22.56
C TYR A 165 -2.11 18.72 21.52
N GLY A 166 -1.70 18.65 20.25
CA GLY A 166 -2.31 19.43 19.18
C GLY A 166 -1.73 19.15 17.81
N GLY A 167 -2.41 19.64 16.79
CA GLY A 167 -2.03 19.47 15.41
C GLY A 167 -2.27 18.05 14.87
N THR A 168 -1.65 17.79 13.74
CA THR A 168 -1.75 16.49 13.04
C THR A 168 -0.34 15.98 12.72
N SER A 169 -0.12 14.68 12.87
CA SER A 169 1.18 14.06 12.61
C SER A 169 1.02 12.62 12.13
N SER A 170 1.96 12.16 11.32
CA SER A 170 2.00 10.77 10.83
C SER A 170 3.40 10.18 11.05
N PHE A 171 3.45 8.98 11.58
CA PHE A 171 4.65 8.18 11.81
C PHE A 171 4.52 6.87 11.04
N ASP A 172 5.52 6.53 10.24
CA ASP A 172 5.49 5.35 9.40
C ASP A 172 6.77 4.52 9.57
N GLY A 173 6.61 3.22 9.86
CA GLY A 173 7.70 2.25 9.95
C GLY A 173 8.65 2.46 11.13
N ILE A 174 8.13 2.90 12.27
CA ILE A 174 8.90 3.17 13.49
C ILE A 174 8.51 2.20 14.59
N THR A 175 9.51 1.69 15.31
CA THR A 175 9.31 0.92 16.54
C THR A 175 9.36 1.84 17.76
N PHE A 176 8.29 1.87 18.54
CA PHE A 176 8.19 2.56 19.83
C PHE A 176 8.43 1.53 20.93
N ARG A 177 9.58 1.60 21.63
CA ARG A 177 10.01 0.54 22.54
C ARG A 177 10.41 1.06 23.92
N ASN A 178 10.14 0.25 24.94
CA ASN A 178 10.58 0.47 26.32
C ASN A 178 10.12 1.83 26.90
N GLY A 179 8.96 2.35 26.45
CA GLY A 179 8.37 3.51 27.09
C GLY A 179 7.93 3.16 28.53
N TYR A 180 8.23 4.02 29.51
CA TYR A 180 7.90 3.78 30.90
C TYR A 180 7.25 4.99 31.57
N ILE A 181 6.14 4.76 32.28
CA ILE A 181 5.50 5.75 33.16
C ILE A 181 5.37 5.17 34.55
N SER A 182 6.03 5.80 35.53
CA SER A 182 5.98 5.42 36.94
C SER A 182 4.69 5.89 37.61
N GLU A 183 4.20 5.09 38.57
CA GLU A 183 3.10 5.53 39.47
C GLU A 183 3.49 6.75 40.34
N LYS A 184 4.80 6.93 40.57
CA LYS A 184 5.36 8.08 41.31
C LYS A 184 5.38 9.37 40.50
N THR A 185 5.06 9.29 39.21
CA THR A 185 4.95 10.45 38.36
C THR A 185 3.94 11.44 38.94
N ALA A 186 4.39 12.65 39.25
CA ALA A 186 3.57 13.69 39.86
C ALA A 186 2.49 14.25 38.92
N SER A 187 2.59 13.96 37.63
CA SER A 187 1.66 14.46 36.61
C SER A 187 0.37 13.64 36.59
N ALA A 188 -0.70 14.24 36.06
CA ALA A 188 -1.95 13.53 35.74
C ALA A 188 -1.75 12.48 34.61
N GLN A 189 -0.60 12.46 33.98
CA GLN A 189 -0.22 11.60 32.84
C GLN A 189 0.43 10.32 33.35
N LYS A 190 -0.37 9.41 33.87
CA LYS A 190 0.10 8.11 34.37
C LYS A 190 -0.23 6.97 33.41
N SER A 191 -0.45 7.28 32.14
CA SER A 191 -0.88 6.35 31.11
C SER A 191 -0.23 6.69 29.77
N GLY A 192 -0.20 5.75 28.84
CA GLY A 192 0.32 5.98 27.51
C GLY A 192 1.84 6.06 27.45
N ALA A 193 2.52 5.08 28.01
CA ALA A 193 3.99 5.08 28.08
C ALA A 193 4.63 5.10 26.67
N GLY A 194 4.01 4.48 25.67
CA GLY A 194 4.40 4.67 24.27
C GLY A 194 3.91 6.03 23.75
N VAL A 195 2.58 6.24 23.74
CA VAL A 195 1.99 7.49 23.23
C VAL A 195 0.83 7.94 24.10
N TYR A 196 0.87 9.20 24.46
CA TYR A 196 -0.22 9.91 25.15
C TYR A 196 -0.84 10.95 24.22
N VAL A 197 -2.17 10.90 24.02
CA VAL A 197 -2.89 11.85 23.17
C VAL A 197 -3.92 12.61 23.99
N GLU A 198 -3.81 13.95 24.03
CA GLU A 198 -4.76 14.84 24.69
C GLU A 198 -4.87 16.16 23.93
N GLY A 199 -5.78 16.23 22.97
CA GLY A 199 -6.00 17.44 22.16
C GLY A 199 -7.48 17.71 21.94
N ASP A 200 -7.80 18.53 20.97
CA ASP A 200 -9.15 18.81 20.50
C ASP A 200 -9.64 17.77 19.47
N ALA A 201 -10.80 18.00 18.87
CA ALA A 201 -11.37 17.08 17.88
C ALA A 201 -10.57 17.02 16.57
N ASP A 202 -9.80 18.08 16.26
CA ASP A 202 -8.98 18.18 15.04
C ASP A 202 -7.55 17.65 15.27
N THR A 203 -7.19 17.37 16.52
CA THR A 203 -5.90 16.77 16.87
C THR A 203 -5.92 15.28 16.55
N TRP A 204 -4.98 14.82 15.71
CA TRP A 204 -4.79 13.39 15.46
C TRP A 204 -3.31 13.04 15.24
N VAL A 205 -3.00 11.81 15.61
CA VAL A 205 -1.73 11.16 15.27
C VAL A 205 -2.02 9.83 14.57
N GLU A 206 -1.32 9.60 13.47
CA GLU A 206 -1.41 8.38 12.70
C GLU A 206 -0.11 7.58 12.77
N PHE A 207 -0.26 6.27 12.94
CA PHE A 207 0.84 5.30 12.94
C PHE A 207 0.56 4.30 11.83
N VAL A 208 1.49 4.18 10.88
CA VAL A 208 1.41 3.25 9.76
C VAL A 208 2.61 2.31 9.83
N ASN A 209 2.40 1.00 9.71
CA ASN A 209 3.48 0.01 9.78
C ASN A 209 4.39 0.17 11.02
N CYS A 210 3.86 0.67 12.12
CA CYS A 210 4.61 0.89 13.35
C CYS A 210 4.50 -0.30 14.31
N ARG A 211 5.49 -0.43 15.18
CA ARG A 211 5.50 -1.42 16.25
C ARG A 211 5.57 -0.73 17.61
N PHE A 212 4.72 -1.16 18.55
CA PHE A 212 4.77 -0.77 19.94
C PHE A 212 5.17 -1.99 20.76
N GLU A 213 6.29 -1.90 21.46
CA GLU A 213 6.93 -3.05 22.08
C GLU A 213 7.38 -2.71 23.49
N ASP A 214 7.02 -3.59 24.43
CA ASP A 214 7.51 -3.56 25.82
C ASP A 214 7.33 -2.20 26.53
N CYS A 215 6.24 -1.48 26.25
CA CYS A 215 5.91 -0.26 26.97
C CYS A 215 5.17 -0.58 28.26
N GLU A 216 5.46 0.14 29.36
CA GLU A 216 4.86 -0.10 30.67
C GLU A 216 4.28 1.17 31.32
N SER A 217 3.00 1.10 31.71
CA SER A 217 2.38 2.08 32.61
C SER A 217 2.24 1.45 33.98
N ALA A 218 3.26 1.63 34.83
CA ALA A 218 3.45 0.93 36.08
C ALA A 218 2.59 1.49 37.23
N ALA A 219 2.03 0.59 38.08
CA ALA A 219 1.47 0.93 39.38
C ALA A 219 1.58 -0.27 40.33
N SER A 220 1.73 0.02 41.63
CA SER A 220 1.83 -1.00 42.67
C SER A 220 0.45 -1.41 43.23
N THR A 221 -0.58 -0.61 43.01
CA THR A 221 -1.94 -0.80 43.46
C THR A 221 -2.94 -0.59 42.33
N PRO A 222 -4.18 -1.13 42.40
CA PRO A 222 -5.21 -0.82 41.43
C PRO A 222 -5.38 0.69 41.27
N SER A 223 -5.08 1.19 40.09
CA SER A 223 -5.18 2.60 39.74
C SER A 223 -5.76 2.71 38.32
N TYR A 224 -6.28 3.88 37.97
CA TYR A 224 -6.85 4.09 36.64
C TYR A 224 -5.76 4.35 35.58
N THR A 225 -4.64 3.61 35.60
CA THR A 225 -3.54 3.70 34.65
C THR A 225 -3.59 2.59 33.62
N GLY A 226 -3.03 2.80 32.43
CA GLY A 226 -2.98 1.79 31.37
C GLY A 226 -2.92 2.41 29.97
N GLY A 227 -3.25 1.61 28.97
CA GLY A 227 -3.00 1.97 27.58
C GLY A 227 -1.51 2.17 27.34
N ALA A 228 -0.70 1.16 27.72
CA ALA A 228 0.74 1.33 27.80
C ALA A 228 1.36 1.63 26.43
N ALA A 229 0.85 1.05 25.33
CA ALA A 229 1.26 1.43 24.00
C ALA A 229 0.69 2.79 23.58
N VAL A 230 -0.67 2.92 23.63
CA VAL A 230 -1.35 4.17 23.24
C VAL A 230 -2.51 4.46 24.18
N TYR A 231 -2.50 5.63 24.78
CA TYR A 231 -3.60 6.18 25.58
C TYR A 231 -4.16 7.43 24.92
N VAL A 232 -5.45 7.39 24.57
CA VAL A 232 -6.18 8.55 24.04
C VAL A 232 -7.08 9.10 25.13
N LYS A 233 -6.74 10.27 25.66
CA LYS A 233 -7.58 11.01 26.61
C LYS A 233 -8.56 11.92 25.89
N ALA A 234 -8.12 12.56 24.81
CA ALA A 234 -8.94 13.36 23.90
C ALA A 234 -8.21 13.52 22.57
N GLY A 235 -8.92 13.81 21.48
CA GLY A 235 -8.37 13.80 20.13
C GLY A 235 -8.40 12.39 19.52
N GLN A 236 -7.56 12.14 18.53
CA GLN A 236 -7.61 10.91 17.74
C GLN A 236 -6.25 10.22 17.66
N ALA A 237 -6.23 8.90 17.81
CA ALA A 237 -5.12 8.05 17.36
C ALA A 237 -5.61 7.10 16.25
N ARG A 238 -4.82 6.94 15.22
CA ARG A 238 -5.11 6.09 14.07
C ARG A 238 -3.95 5.12 13.85
N LEU A 239 -4.19 3.83 13.93
CA LEU A 239 -3.19 2.79 13.76
C LEU A 239 -3.54 1.92 12.56
N LYS A 240 -2.69 1.90 11.56
CA LYS A 240 -2.85 1.09 10.34
C LYS A 240 -1.67 0.14 10.17
N ALA A 241 -1.95 -1.15 10.04
CA ALA A 241 -0.93 -2.19 9.92
C ALA A 241 0.13 -2.19 11.04
N CYS A 242 -0.30 -1.89 12.28
CA CYS A 242 0.58 -1.80 13.44
C CYS A 242 0.58 -3.10 14.26
N GLU A 243 1.71 -3.36 14.92
CA GLU A 243 1.85 -4.44 15.90
C GLU A 243 2.04 -3.84 17.31
N LEU A 244 1.24 -4.32 18.27
CA LEU A 244 1.34 -3.93 19.68
C LEU A 244 1.56 -5.18 20.52
N THR A 245 2.74 -5.30 21.12
CA THR A 245 3.16 -6.53 21.81
C THR A 245 3.97 -6.24 23.07
N GLY A 246 3.85 -7.12 24.07
CA GLY A 246 4.63 -7.02 25.31
C GLY A 246 4.27 -5.83 26.20
N CYS A 247 3.27 -5.03 25.85
CA CYS A 247 2.91 -3.84 26.62
C CYS A 247 2.12 -4.18 27.88
N SER A 248 2.40 -3.48 28.98
CA SER A 248 1.81 -3.76 30.29
C SER A 248 1.15 -2.52 30.92
N GLY A 249 -0.16 -2.59 31.09
CA GLY A 249 -0.92 -1.58 31.84
C GLY A 249 -1.13 -2.00 33.29
N ALA A 250 -1.12 -1.07 34.24
CA ALA A 250 -1.37 -1.43 35.64
C ALA A 250 -2.81 -1.90 35.86
N SER A 251 -3.80 -1.21 35.29
CA SER A 251 -5.21 -1.52 35.59
C SER A 251 -6.13 -1.58 34.38
N ARG A 252 -5.94 -0.76 33.36
CA ARG A 252 -6.93 -0.61 32.29
C ARG A 252 -6.30 -0.43 30.94
N GLY A 253 -6.51 -1.38 30.04
CA GLY A 253 -5.92 -1.40 28.73
C GLY A 253 -4.43 -1.77 28.76
N GLY A 254 -4.10 -3.02 28.53
CA GLY A 254 -2.71 -3.47 28.48
C GLY A 254 -1.97 -2.69 27.38
N ALA A 255 -2.45 -2.76 26.16
CA ALA A 255 -1.89 -1.99 25.06
C ALA A 255 -2.62 -0.66 24.85
N LEU A 256 -3.95 -0.67 24.71
CA LEU A 256 -4.74 0.45 24.21
C LEU A 256 -5.77 0.91 25.22
N ARG A 257 -5.97 2.24 25.30
CA ARG A 257 -7.01 2.81 26.16
C ARG A 257 -7.58 4.11 25.62
N CYS A 258 -8.93 4.26 25.71
CA CYS A 258 -9.65 5.52 25.57
C CYS A 258 -10.44 5.81 26.87
N ASN A 259 -10.45 7.06 27.33
CA ASN A 259 -11.04 7.40 28.65
C ASN A 259 -11.79 8.74 28.69
N ASN A 260 -12.31 9.22 27.58
CA ASN A 260 -13.10 10.45 27.53
C ASN A 260 -14.01 10.41 26.32
N ASP A 261 -15.17 11.05 26.37
CA ASP A 261 -16.11 11.15 25.26
C ASP A 261 -15.51 11.80 24.01
N LYS A 262 -14.44 12.59 24.17
CA LYS A 262 -13.69 13.21 23.07
C LYS A 262 -12.56 12.34 22.51
N ALA A 263 -12.36 11.15 23.07
CA ALA A 263 -11.31 10.23 22.61
C ALA A 263 -11.80 9.38 21.43
N ILE A 264 -10.99 9.29 20.39
CA ILE A 264 -11.27 8.48 19.19
C ILE A 264 -10.06 7.61 18.89
N LEU A 265 -10.30 6.32 18.64
CA LEU A 265 -9.25 5.38 18.22
C LEU A 265 -9.70 4.62 16.97
N PHE A 266 -8.88 4.66 15.93
CA PHE A 266 -9.03 3.86 14.72
C PHE A 266 -7.97 2.77 14.66
N LEU A 267 -8.40 1.55 14.37
CA LEU A 267 -7.52 0.39 14.15
C LEU A 267 -7.90 -0.28 12.83
N ASP A 268 -6.94 -0.41 11.93
CA ASP A 268 -7.09 -1.20 10.71
C ASP A 268 -5.87 -2.09 10.49
N LYS A 269 -6.09 -3.38 10.26
CA LYS A 269 -5.01 -4.36 10.01
C LYS A 269 -3.98 -4.46 11.15
N CYS A 270 -4.39 -4.23 12.39
CA CYS A 270 -3.49 -4.25 13.54
C CYS A 270 -3.42 -5.63 14.20
N SER A 271 -2.27 -5.95 14.78
CA SER A 271 -2.05 -7.13 15.62
C SER A 271 -1.76 -6.71 17.05
N ILE A 272 -2.67 -7.01 17.97
CA ILE A 272 -2.60 -6.65 19.38
C ILE A 272 -2.46 -7.95 20.19
N HIS A 273 -1.25 -8.30 20.59
CA HIS A 273 -1.00 -9.60 21.22
C HIS A 273 0.08 -9.57 22.31
N GLY A 274 0.01 -10.52 23.23
CA GLY A 274 1.02 -10.64 24.29
C GLY A 274 1.02 -9.48 25.27
N ASN A 275 -0.02 -8.64 25.29
CA ASN A 275 -0.13 -7.52 26.20
C ASN A 275 -0.83 -7.92 27.50
N SER A 276 -0.63 -7.17 28.57
CA SER A 276 -1.18 -7.52 29.88
C SER A 276 -1.72 -6.33 30.66
N VAL A 277 -2.71 -6.60 31.50
CA VAL A 277 -3.06 -5.71 32.61
C VAL A 277 -2.85 -6.45 33.93
N LYS A 278 -2.33 -5.74 34.94
CA LYS A 278 -2.04 -6.34 36.23
C LYS A 278 -3.31 -6.53 37.10
N TYR A 279 -4.26 -5.60 37.05
CA TYR A 279 -5.37 -5.57 38.01
C TYR A 279 -6.76 -5.67 37.41
N ASP A 280 -7.19 -4.86 36.44
CA ASP A 280 -8.61 -4.67 36.11
C ASP A 280 -9.06 -5.23 34.74
N TRP A 281 -9.19 -4.37 33.70
CA TRP A 281 -9.97 -4.64 32.51
C TRP A 281 -9.24 -4.33 31.20
N GLY A 282 -9.61 -5.09 30.16
CA GLY A 282 -9.19 -4.81 28.81
C GLY A 282 -7.72 -5.12 28.55
N SER A 283 -7.33 -6.39 28.54
CA SER A 283 -5.93 -6.76 28.39
C SER A 283 -5.32 -6.29 27.06
N GLY A 284 -6.08 -6.31 25.97
CA GLY A 284 -5.68 -5.68 24.71
C GLY A 284 -6.13 -4.23 24.64
N LEU A 285 -7.42 -3.99 24.90
CA LEU A 285 -8.04 -2.69 24.74
C LEU A 285 -9.09 -2.39 25.81
N GLN A 286 -9.02 -1.19 26.40
CA GLN A 286 -10.02 -0.63 27.29
C GLN A 286 -10.62 0.65 26.75
N LEU A 287 -11.92 0.66 26.50
CA LEU A 287 -12.72 1.85 26.24
C LEU A 287 -13.54 2.20 27.48
N SER A 288 -13.09 3.14 28.29
CA SER A 288 -13.87 3.62 29.42
C SER A 288 -14.99 4.56 28.98
N SER A 289 -14.70 5.41 27.99
CA SER A 289 -15.60 6.31 27.28
C SER A 289 -14.95 6.72 25.96
N GLY A 290 -15.70 7.27 25.01
CA GLY A 290 -15.24 7.67 23.67
C GLY A 290 -15.71 6.75 22.57
N THR A 291 -15.02 6.80 21.45
CA THR A 291 -15.38 6.03 20.23
C THR A 291 -14.20 5.23 19.71
N ILE A 292 -14.43 3.97 19.41
CA ILE A 292 -13.43 3.09 18.78
C ILE A 292 -14.02 2.48 17.50
N CYS A 293 -13.25 2.53 16.43
CA CYS A 293 -13.55 1.81 15.19
C CYS A 293 -12.40 0.85 14.86
N VAL A 294 -12.74 -0.42 14.70
CA VAL A 294 -11.79 -1.51 14.47
C VAL A 294 -12.17 -2.27 13.20
N ASN A 295 -11.22 -2.49 12.32
CA ASN A 295 -11.38 -3.31 11.14
C ASN A 295 -10.17 -4.23 10.96
N ASN A 296 -10.36 -5.44 10.45
CA ASN A 296 -9.30 -6.37 10.05
C ASN A 296 -8.21 -6.63 11.12
N SER A 297 -8.53 -6.45 12.40
CA SER A 297 -7.54 -6.47 13.48
C SER A 297 -7.66 -7.72 14.35
N THR A 298 -6.53 -8.19 14.87
CA THR A 298 -6.46 -9.38 15.73
C THR A 298 -6.07 -9.00 17.14
N PHE A 299 -6.82 -9.51 18.12
CA PHE A 299 -6.50 -9.47 19.53
C PHE A 299 -6.35 -10.90 20.04
N CYS A 300 -5.15 -11.28 20.49
CA CYS A 300 -4.90 -12.64 20.96
C CYS A 300 -3.79 -12.69 21.98
N ALA A 301 -3.76 -13.74 22.79
CA ALA A 301 -2.75 -13.95 23.82
C ALA A 301 -2.52 -12.73 24.74
N ASN A 302 -3.56 -11.89 24.93
CA ASN A 302 -3.52 -10.79 25.88
C ASN A 302 -4.07 -11.28 27.24
N SER A 303 -3.38 -10.97 28.33
CA SER A 303 -3.67 -11.54 29.64
C SER A 303 -4.14 -10.51 30.67
N VAL A 304 -5.04 -10.95 31.55
CA VAL A 304 -5.47 -10.19 32.71
C VAL A 304 -4.87 -10.82 33.96
N GLY A 305 -4.25 -10.00 34.81
CA GLY A 305 -3.66 -10.46 36.04
C GLY A 305 -4.71 -10.82 37.12
N TRP A 306 -4.27 -11.02 38.33
CA TRP A 306 -4.91 -11.70 39.45
C TRP A 306 -6.34 -11.25 39.86
N GLN A 307 -6.80 -10.06 39.47
CA GLN A 307 -8.12 -9.56 39.88
C GLN A 307 -9.00 -9.11 38.69
N GLY A 308 -8.59 -9.40 37.48
CA GLY A 308 -9.28 -8.92 36.30
C GLY A 308 -10.58 -9.67 36.01
N SER A 309 -11.60 -8.94 35.60
CA SER A 309 -12.92 -9.46 35.23
C SER A 309 -13.43 -8.93 33.89
N GLY A 310 -12.59 -8.24 33.17
CA GLY A 310 -12.91 -7.61 31.87
C GLY A 310 -12.86 -8.55 30.68
N GLY A 311 -12.96 -8.01 29.50
CA GLY A 311 -12.70 -8.71 28.23
C GLY A 311 -11.30 -8.39 27.68
N THR A 312 -10.85 -9.15 26.74
CA THR A 312 -9.66 -8.77 25.93
C THR A 312 -9.92 -7.41 25.27
N VAL A 313 -11.12 -7.22 24.74
CA VAL A 313 -11.69 -5.92 24.34
C VAL A 313 -12.81 -5.58 25.28
N ASN A 314 -12.67 -4.50 26.06
CA ASN A 314 -13.67 -4.06 27.02
C ASN A 314 -14.14 -2.63 26.72
N GLY A 315 -15.45 -2.42 26.54
CA GLY A 315 -15.99 -1.15 26.10
C GLY A 315 -17.20 -0.62 26.82
N GLY A 316 -17.10 0.58 27.44
CA GLY A 316 -18.19 1.38 27.98
C GLY A 316 -18.61 2.55 27.09
N GLY A 317 -17.85 2.89 26.05
CA GLY A 317 -18.19 3.85 25.01
C GLY A 317 -18.79 3.22 23.76
N ALA A 318 -18.72 3.90 22.63
CA ALA A 318 -19.20 3.41 21.35
C ALA A 318 -18.13 2.59 20.61
N MET A 319 -18.44 1.38 20.22
CA MET A 319 -17.55 0.51 19.46
C MET A 319 -18.15 0.15 18.10
N LEU A 320 -17.38 0.30 17.03
CA LEU A 320 -17.61 -0.33 15.75
C LEU A 320 -16.51 -1.39 15.54
N VAL A 321 -16.88 -2.66 15.46
CA VAL A 321 -15.90 -3.74 15.25
C VAL A 321 -16.32 -4.56 14.04
N LEU A 322 -15.46 -4.56 13.03
CA LEU A 322 -15.70 -5.18 11.74
C LEU A 322 -14.55 -6.13 11.37
N ASN A 323 -14.87 -7.23 10.72
CA ASN A 323 -13.88 -8.16 10.13
C ASN A 323 -12.72 -8.53 11.09
N SER A 324 -12.94 -8.60 12.39
CA SER A 324 -11.86 -8.70 13.37
C SER A 324 -11.91 -10.03 14.12
N THR A 325 -10.75 -10.47 14.62
CA THR A 325 -10.60 -11.71 15.38
C THR A 325 -10.16 -11.41 16.79
N ILE A 326 -10.97 -11.79 17.76
CA ILE A 326 -10.71 -11.59 19.20
C ILE A 326 -10.66 -12.96 19.88
N ILE A 327 -9.50 -13.37 20.32
CA ILE A 327 -9.27 -14.63 21.03
C ILE A 327 -8.84 -14.33 22.46
N SER A 328 -9.61 -14.78 23.43
CA SER A 328 -9.26 -14.75 24.83
C SER A 328 -8.98 -16.17 25.32
N ASP A 329 -7.87 -16.39 25.96
CA ASP A 329 -7.48 -17.63 26.64
C ASP A 329 -7.59 -17.51 28.16
N ASP A 330 -8.12 -16.42 28.66
CA ASP A 330 -8.29 -16.05 30.06
C ASP A 330 -9.71 -16.40 30.56
N THR A 331 -9.96 -16.22 31.86
CA THR A 331 -11.29 -16.35 32.50
C THR A 331 -12.25 -15.22 32.10
N THR A 332 -11.81 -14.27 31.28
CA THR A 332 -12.56 -13.09 30.85
C THR A 332 -13.16 -13.27 29.44
N ALA A 333 -14.17 -12.48 29.12
CA ALA A 333 -14.80 -12.53 27.81
C ALA A 333 -13.81 -12.16 26.66
N GLY A 334 -14.06 -12.60 25.45
CA GLY A 334 -13.37 -12.07 24.27
C GLY A 334 -13.69 -10.58 24.11
N ILE A 335 -14.98 -10.26 23.87
CA ILE A 335 -15.51 -8.89 23.91
C ILE A 335 -16.43 -8.74 25.11
N ARG A 336 -16.20 -7.72 25.95
CA ARG A 336 -17.14 -7.27 26.95
C ARG A 336 -17.66 -5.89 26.58
N CYS A 337 -18.97 -5.77 26.36
CA CYS A 337 -19.62 -4.54 25.97
C CYS A 337 -20.45 -3.99 27.16
N GLU A 338 -20.27 -2.71 27.46
CA GLU A 338 -21.00 -1.97 28.51
C GLU A 338 -21.66 -0.68 27.96
N SER A 339 -21.79 -0.60 26.62
CA SER A 339 -22.34 0.55 25.91
C SER A 339 -23.82 0.76 26.23
N ASP A 340 -24.24 2.01 26.33
CA ASP A 340 -25.66 2.39 26.55
C ASP A 340 -26.34 2.78 25.22
N SER A 341 -27.62 3.11 25.26
CA SER A 341 -28.40 3.44 24.06
C SER A 341 -27.94 4.70 23.32
N ARG A 342 -27.17 5.58 23.98
CA ARG A 342 -26.57 6.78 23.34
C ARG A 342 -25.30 6.42 22.56
N ASN A 343 -24.70 5.31 22.93
CA ASN A 343 -23.40 4.84 22.44
C ASN A 343 -23.47 3.37 22.05
N ALA A 344 -24.55 2.96 21.39
CA ALA A 344 -24.72 1.57 20.98
C ALA A 344 -23.51 1.10 20.18
N SER A 345 -22.95 -0.02 20.61
CA SER A 345 -21.86 -0.68 19.88
C SER A 345 -22.40 -1.56 18.77
N PHE A 346 -21.66 -1.64 17.68
CA PHE A 346 -22.02 -2.38 16.47
C PHE A 346 -20.92 -3.37 16.08
N PHE A 347 -21.32 -4.60 15.76
CA PHE A 347 -20.42 -5.72 15.46
C PHE A 347 -20.86 -6.43 14.18
N ALA A 348 -19.97 -6.62 13.22
CA ALA A 348 -20.26 -7.39 12.01
C ALA A 348 -19.03 -8.16 11.49
N ASN A 349 -19.28 -9.38 11.02
CA ASN A 349 -18.29 -10.25 10.39
C ASN A 349 -17.05 -10.55 11.26
N ASN A 350 -17.24 -10.69 12.57
CA ASN A 350 -16.16 -10.93 13.52
C ASN A 350 -16.10 -12.39 13.96
N ILE A 351 -14.94 -12.78 14.48
CA ILE A 351 -14.74 -13.97 15.29
C ILE A 351 -14.39 -13.51 16.71
N SER A 352 -15.18 -13.85 17.68
CA SER A 352 -14.88 -13.57 19.08
C SER A 352 -15.06 -14.83 19.94
N LEU A 353 -13.95 -15.34 20.42
CA LEU A 353 -13.87 -16.61 21.12
C LEU A 353 -13.20 -16.46 22.47
N ASN A 354 -13.63 -17.31 23.42
CA ASN A 354 -12.87 -17.58 24.61
C ASN A 354 -12.55 -19.08 24.66
N THR A 355 -11.29 -19.42 24.82
CA THR A 355 -10.81 -20.81 24.84
C THR A 355 -10.85 -21.44 26.25
N ASN A 356 -11.23 -20.69 27.27
CA ASN A 356 -11.27 -21.13 28.67
C ASN A 356 -12.70 -21.18 29.26
N GLY A 357 -13.72 -21.28 28.40
CA GLY A 357 -15.13 -21.48 28.79
C GLY A 357 -15.91 -20.22 29.15
N ALA A 358 -15.28 -19.04 29.17
CA ALA A 358 -15.97 -17.76 29.28
C ALA A 358 -16.69 -17.40 27.96
N PRO A 359 -17.59 -16.40 27.92
CA PRO A 359 -18.24 -15.98 26.69
C PRO A 359 -17.24 -15.37 25.68
N GLY A 360 -17.42 -15.66 24.40
CA GLY A 360 -16.78 -14.89 23.34
C GLY A 360 -17.31 -13.45 23.32
N PHE A 361 -18.62 -13.29 23.60
CA PHE A 361 -19.28 -12.00 23.73
C PHE A 361 -20.08 -11.90 25.02
N LEU A 362 -19.88 -10.82 25.78
CA LEU A 362 -20.62 -10.52 27.03
C LEU A 362 -21.19 -9.09 26.97
N LEU A 363 -22.51 -8.97 26.98
CA LEU A 363 -23.18 -7.70 27.25
C LEU A 363 -23.39 -7.57 28.74
N ASN A 364 -22.71 -6.61 29.37
CA ASN A 364 -22.65 -6.51 30.83
C ASN A 364 -23.45 -5.30 31.35
N GLY A 365 -24.52 -5.58 32.12
CA GLY A 365 -25.33 -4.60 32.82
C GLY A 365 -26.69 -4.29 32.16
N ASN A 366 -27.65 -3.84 32.96
CA ASN A 366 -28.99 -3.50 32.51
C ASN A 366 -28.99 -2.22 31.65
N GLY A 367 -29.82 -2.17 30.62
CA GLY A 367 -29.94 -1.01 29.72
C GLY A 367 -28.76 -0.82 28.79
N ARG A 368 -27.90 -1.82 28.66
CA ARG A 368 -26.79 -1.84 27.68
C ARG A 368 -27.30 -2.27 26.32
N VAL A 369 -26.68 -1.73 25.25
CA VAL A 369 -27.08 -1.97 23.86
C VAL A 369 -25.90 -2.35 23.03
N ALA A 370 -26.01 -3.51 22.40
CA ALA A 370 -25.09 -3.95 21.35
C ALA A 370 -25.91 -4.51 20.19
N VAL A 371 -25.53 -4.14 18.98
CA VAL A 371 -26.23 -4.51 17.75
C VAL A 371 -25.30 -5.34 16.89
N SER A 372 -25.80 -6.46 16.40
CA SER A 372 -25.10 -7.24 15.38
C SER A 372 -25.60 -6.87 13.99
N GLY A 373 -24.67 -6.53 13.09
CA GLY A 373 -24.90 -6.45 11.66
C GLY A 373 -24.91 -7.81 10.99
N GLY A 374 -24.60 -8.88 11.75
CA GLY A 374 -24.58 -10.25 11.24
C GLY A 374 -23.18 -10.79 10.95
N HIS A 375 -23.16 -12.06 10.58
CA HIS A 375 -21.97 -12.81 10.17
C HIS A 375 -20.88 -12.93 11.27
N ASN A 376 -21.24 -12.70 12.55
CA ASN A 376 -20.32 -12.91 13.65
C ASN A 376 -20.29 -14.39 14.08
N ILE A 377 -19.15 -14.82 14.58
CA ILE A 377 -18.94 -16.14 15.18
C ILE A 377 -18.55 -15.97 16.64
N PHE A 378 -19.32 -16.61 17.52
CA PHE A 378 -19.07 -16.62 18.96
C PHE A 378 -19.04 -18.08 19.48
N ASN A 379 -18.16 -18.40 20.46
CA ASN A 379 -18.29 -19.67 21.18
C ASN A 379 -19.45 -19.65 22.18
N LYS A 380 -19.77 -18.46 22.74
CA LYS A 380 -20.87 -18.25 23.68
C LYS A 380 -21.20 -16.77 23.70
N VAL A 381 -22.48 -16.47 23.77
CA VAL A 381 -23.01 -15.11 24.00
C VAL A 381 -23.66 -15.06 25.38
N ALA A 382 -23.34 -14.05 26.18
CA ALA A 382 -23.99 -13.77 27.41
C ALA A 382 -24.56 -12.35 27.43
N GLY A 383 -25.80 -12.19 27.87
CA GLY A 383 -26.59 -10.95 27.79
C GLY A 383 -27.43 -10.88 26.50
N GLU A 384 -28.16 -9.77 26.34
CA GLU A 384 -29.14 -9.59 25.25
C GLU A 384 -28.50 -8.84 24.10
N LEU A 385 -27.63 -9.52 23.30
CA LEU A 385 -27.20 -9.01 22.02
C LEU A 385 -28.40 -8.97 21.05
N GLN A 386 -28.63 -7.84 20.41
CA GLN A 386 -29.56 -7.77 19.27
C GLN A 386 -28.92 -8.50 18.08
N SER A 387 -29.08 -9.82 18.07
CA SER A 387 -28.41 -10.72 17.09
C SER A 387 -29.10 -10.67 15.74
N ALA A 388 -28.30 -10.74 14.67
CA ALA A 388 -28.79 -11.00 13.31
C ALA A 388 -28.92 -12.53 13.08
N THR A 389 -29.78 -12.92 12.16
CA THR A 389 -29.99 -14.35 11.83
C THR A 389 -28.76 -15.03 11.21
N SER A 390 -27.81 -14.25 10.70
CA SER A 390 -26.55 -14.73 10.12
C SER A 390 -25.41 -14.90 11.14
N ASP A 391 -25.65 -14.55 12.42
CA ASP A 391 -24.69 -14.83 13.50
C ASP A 391 -24.69 -16.35 13.83
N VAL A 392 -23.51 -16.85 14.12
CA VAL A 392 -23.32 -18.28 14.46
C VAL A 392 -22.70 -18.41 15.85
N THR A 393 -23.32 -19.27 16.65
CA THR A 393 -22.79 -19.63 17.98
C THR A 393 -22.40 -21.10 17.97
N TYR A 394 -21.16 -21.40 18.38
CA TYR A 394 -20.66 -22.76 18.47
C TYR A 394 -20.46 -23.15 19.93
N ASP A 395 -21.17 -24.21 20.38
CA ASP A 395 -21.01 -24.81 21.71
C ASP A 395 -19.75 -25.69 21.84
N THR A 396 -18.99 -25.83 20.77
CA THR A 396 -17.82 -26.71 20.72
C THR A 396 -16.52 -25.93 20.89
N ASP A 397 -15.47 -26.63 21.35
CA ASP A 397 -14.13 -26.07 21.55
C ASP A 397 -13.49 -25.72 20.21
N LEU A 398 -13.63 -24.47 19.79
CA LEU A 398 -13.16 -23.98 18.50
C LEU A 398 -11.63 -23.90 18.40
N LYS A 399 -10.90 -24.05 19.53
CA LYS A 399 -9.41 -24.08 19.51
C LYS A 399 -8.83 -25.23 18.66
N ASN A 400 -9.63 -26.27 18.40
CA ASN A 400 -9.23 -27.41 17.59
C ASN A 400 -9.41 -27.17 16.07
N PHE A 401 -10.00 -26.05 15.66
CA PHE A 401 -10.34 -25.75 14.28
C PHE A 401 -9.41 -24.72 13.61
N GLY A 402 -8.46 -24.19 14.37
CA GLY A 402 -7.46 -23.27 13.87
C GLY A 402 -6.20 -23.28 14.70
N SER A 403 -5.20 -22.55 14.29
CA SER A 403 -3.93 -22.37 14.99
C SER A 403 -3.64 -20.89 15.17
N LEU A 404 -2.95 -20.57 16.27
CA LEU A 404 -2.39 -19.25 16.47
C LEU A 404 -1.01 -19.20 15.81
N GLU A 405 -0.90 -18.47 14.73
CA GLU A 405 0.35 -18.29 13.99
C GLU A 405 0.71 -16.80 13.94
N ASN A 406 1.90 -16.47 14.45
CA ASN A 406 2.40 -15.09 14.39
C ASN A 406 1.43 -14.02 14.91
N GLY A 407 0.70 -14.29 15.99
CA GLY A 407 -0.28 -13.37 16.55
C GLY A 407 -1.60 -13.27 15.77
N ALA A 408 -1.82 -14.15 14.82
CA ALA A 408 -3.04 -14.29 14.05
C ALA A 408 -3.68 -15.67 14.29
N TYR A 409 -5.00 -15.73 14.40
CA TYR A 409 -5.71 -17.01 14.47
C TYR A 409 -6.14 -17.42 13.06
N ILE A 410 -5.55 -18.49 12.56
CA ILE A 410 -5.78 -19.03 11.22
C ILE A 410 -6.70 -20.25 11.32
N TRP A 411 -7.81 -20.22 10.60
CA TRP A 411 -8.78 -21.30 10.55
C TRP A 411 -8.36 -22.41 9.60
N ASP A 412 -8.58 -23.65 10.00
CA ASP A 412 -8.50 -24.79 9.12
C ASP A 412 -9.87 -25.06 8.48
N ASN A 413 -10.07 -24.54 7.28
CA ASN A 413 -11.32 -24.69 6.52
C ASN A 413 -11.67 -26.15 6.19
N SER A 414 -10.73 -27.09 6.29
CA SER A 414 -11.01 -28.51 6.13
C SER A 414 -11.75 -29.09 7.33
N LYS A 415 -11.65 -28.45 8.49
CA LYS A 415 -12.23 -28.89 9.76
C LYS A 415 -13.52 -28.18 10.13
N VAL A 416 -13.71 -26.93 9.68
CA VAL A 416 -14.89 -26.12 10.00
C VAL A 416 -15.40 -25.36 8.78
N SER A 417 -16.68 -25.54 8.46
CA SER A 417 -17.40 -24.59 7.59
C SER A 417 -17.98 -23.48 8.46
N LEU A 418 -17.50 -22.25 8.27
CA LEU A 418 -17.96 -21.11 9.06
C LEU A 418 -19.45 -20.77 8.85
N GLY A 419 -20.09 -21.30 7.80
CA GLY A 419 -21.53 -21.26 7.57
C GLY A 419 -22.11 -19.86 7.26
N THR A 420 -21.31 -18.82 7.38
CA THR A 420 -21.74 -17.43 7.21
C THR A 420 -20.63 -16.61 6.54
N TYR A 421 -21.01 -15.55 5.83
CA TYR A 421 -20.11 -14.60 5.22
C TYR A 421 -20.85 -13.28 4.90
N ALA A 422 -20.15 -12.15 4.95
CA ALA A 422 -20.64 -10.85 4.54
C ALA A 422 -20.15 -10.49 3.11
N THR A 423 -20.68 -9.42 2.54
CA THR A 423 -20.10 -8.77 1.37
C THR A 423 -19.33 -7.51 1.75
N ALA A 424 -18.38 -7.08 0.94
CA ALA A 424 -17.64 -5.84 1.18
C ALA A 424 -18.58 -4.62 1.20
N THR A 425 -19.63 -4.65 0.37
CA THR A 425 -20.66 -3.59 0.31
C THR A 425 -21.48 -3.51 1.62
N GLU A 426 -21.85 -4.65 2.21
CA GLU A 426 -22.54 -4.66 3.51
C GLU A 426 -21.65 -4.07 4.62
N ILE A 427 -20.39 -4.49 4.68
CA ILE A 427 -19.45 -3.97 5.69
C ILE A 427 -19.19 -2.48 5.51
N ASP A 428 -19.02 -2.00 4.26
CA ASP A 428 -18.90 -0.56 3.97
C ASP A 428 -20.15 0.22 4.39
N GLY A 429 -21.33 -0.33 4.13
CA GLY A 429 -22.61 0.25 4.57
C GLY A 429 -22.69 0.38 6.08
N TYR A 430 -22.38 -0.69 6.82
CA TYR A 430 -22.37 -0.67 8.29
C TYR A 430 -21.35 0.33 8.84
N ALA A 431 -20.17 0.41 8.25
CA ALA A 431 -19.18 1.40 8.66
C ALA A 431 -19.71 2.82 8.48
N ARG A 432 -20.25 3.17 7.31
CA ARG A 432 -20.71 4.52 6.99
C ARG A 432 -21.95 4.95 7.81
N GLU A 433 -22.78 4.01 8.22
CA GLU A 433 -23.98 4.27 9.02
C GLU A 433 -23.69 4.44 10.53
N PHE A 434 -22.50 4.07 11.00
CA PHE A 434 -22.13 4.16 12.40
C PHE A 434 -21.99 5.61 12.88
N LYS A 435 -22.93 6.06 13.74
CA LYS A 435 -23.05 7.45 14.21
C LYS A 435 -23.38 7.51 15.69
N PRO A 436 -22.43 7.26 16.60
CA PRO A 436 -22.68 7.38 18.04
C PRO A 436 -22.95 8.82 18.44
N VAL A 437 -23.87 9.01 19.37
CA VAL A 437 -24.37 10.34 19.77
C VAL A 437 -23.29 11.20 20.43
N ILE A 438 -22.41 10.58 21.21
CA ILE A 438 -21.37 11.30 21.96
C ILE A 438 -20.09 11.58 21.16
N CYS A 439 -19.93 11.02 19.97
CA CYS A 439 -18.73 11.25 19.20
C CYS A 439 -18.64 12.71 18.74
N PRO A 440 -17.52 13.42 19.00
CA PRO A 440 -17.36 14.82 18.60
C PRO A 440 -17.20 14.99 17.09
N VAL A 441 -16.87 13.92 16.37
CA VAL A 441 -16.71 13.93 14.92
C VAL A 441 -18.01 13.47 14.27
N ALA A 442 -18.63 14.36 13.51
CA ALA A 442 -19.79 14.01 12.71
C ALA A 442 -19.42 12.95 11.67
N GLU A 443 -20.34 12.01 11.42
CA GLU A 443 -20.14 10.94 10.43
C GLU A 443 -18.85 10.12 10.64
N ILE A 444 -18.47 9.87 11.88
CA ILE A 444 -17.25 9.14 12.25
C ILE A 444 -17.08 7.84 11.49
N GLY A 445 -18.18 7.13 11.25
CA GLY A 445 -18.17 5.88 10.50
C GLY A 445 -17.77 6.06 9.03
N LYS A 446 -18.21 7.16 8.40
CA LYS A 446 -17.79 7.51 7.04
C LYS A 446 -16.31 7.87 6.99
N VAL A 447 -15.84 8.70 7.93
CA VAL A 447 -14.41 9.04 8.07
C VAL A 447 -13.56 7.77 8.24
N PHE A 448 -14.04 6.82 9.06
CA PHE A 448 -13.36 5.56 9.26
C PHE A 448 -13.33 4.70 7.99
N ALA A 449 -14.46 4.56 7.28
CA ALA A 449 -14.54 3.78 6.04
C ALA A 449 -13.62 4.33 4.94
N GLU A 450 -13.56 5.64 4.79
CA GLU A 450 -12.65 6.31 3.86
C GLU A 450 -11.18 6.11 4.24
N TRP A 451 -10.86 6.15 5.55
CA TRP A 451 -9.50 5.91 6.03
C TRP A 451 -9.05 4.44 5.87
N CYS A 452 -9.95 3.45 5.94
CA CYS A 452 -9.65 2.03 5.73
C CYS A 452 -9.31 1.69 4.26
N ASP A 453 -9.57 2.56 3.30
CA ASP A 453 -9.40 2.30 1.85
C ASP A 453 -10.19 1.08 1.36
N GLY A 454 -11.37 0.85 1.95
CA GLY A 454 -12.26 -0.26 1.63
C GLY A 454 -12.06 -1.51 2.49
N PHE A 455 -12.90 -2.53 2.25
CA PHE A 455 -13.01 -3.73 3.09
C PHE A 455 -12.66 -5.03 2.34
N ALA A 456 -12.16 -4.93 1.14
CA ALA A 456 -11.85 -6.08 0.28
C ALA A 456 -10.45 -6.69 0.51
N VAL A 457 -9.77 -6.33 1.60
CA VAL A 457 -8.50 -6.92 2.02
C VAL A 457 -8.61 -7.46 3.44
N ASP A 458 -7.76 -8.42 3.80
CA ASP A 458 -7.68 -8.97 5.16
C ASP A 458 -6.61 -8.24 6.03
N GLY A 459 -6.46 -8.66 7.28
CA GLY A 459 -5.49 -8.08 8.21
C GLY A 459 -4.03 -8.19 7.78
N ARG A 460 -3.73 -9.01 6.78
CA ARG A 460 -2.39 -9.15 6.16
C ARG A 460 -2.24 -8.30 4.90
N GLY A 461 -3.29 -7.55 4.51
CA GLY A 461 -3.33 -6.84 3.23
C GLY A 461 -3.62 -7.75 2.03
N LYS A 462 -3.96 -9.03 2.25
CA LYS A 462 -4.33 -9.95 1.17
C LYS A 462 -5.77 -9.68 0.72
N ALA A 463 -6.00 -9.68 -0.59
CA ALA A 463 -7.34 -9.49 -1.14
C ALA A 463 -8.31 -10.58 -0.65
N ARG A 464 -9.52 -10.15 -0.30
CA ARG A 464 -10.68 -10.99 -0.01
C ARG A 464 -11.59 -11.05 -1.22
N ASN A 465 -12.40 -12.11 -1.30
CA ASN A 465 -13.52 -12.10 -2.23
C ASN A 465 -14.58 -11.08 -1.75
N PRO A 466 -14.82 -9.96 -2.46
CA PRO A 466 -15.73 -8.91 -2.00
C PRO A 466 -17.19 -9.37 -1.83
N GLU A 467 -17.59 -10.44 -2.56
CA GLU A 467 -18.92 -11.04 -2.46
C GLU A 467 -19.02 -12.10 -1.34
N LYS A 468 -17.89 -12.43 -0.71
CA LYS A 468 -17.82 -13.49 0.29
C LYS A 468 -16.69 -13.27 1.28
N LEU A 469 -16.82 -12.23 2.12
CA LEU A 469 -15.89 -11.98 3.22
C LEU A 469 -16.17 -12.97 4.35
N LEU A 470 -15.26 -13.87 4.64
CA LEU A 470 -15.39 -14.73 5.82
C LEU A 470 -15.20 -13.94 7.10
N PRO A 471 -15.83 -14.32 8.21
CA PRO A 471 -15.65 -13.66 9.50
C PRO A 471 -14.20 -13.64 9.98
N GLY A 472 -13.84 -12.57 10.67
CA GLY A 472 -12.53 -12.40 11.29
C GLY A 472 -11.52 -11.61 10.46
N ALA A 473 -10.37 -11.32 11.07
CA ALA A 473 -9.31 -10.50 10.48
C ALA A 473 -8.57 -11.17 9.31
N TYR A 474 -8.63 -12.49 9.21
CA TYR A 474 -7.94 -13.27 8.20
C TYR A 474 -8.94 -14.10 7.41
N ASP A 475 -8.80 -14.09 6.10
CA ASP A 475 -9.66 -14.87 5.22
C ASP A 475 -8.94 -16.13 4.72
N PRO A 476 -9.17 -17.31 5.34
CA PRO A 476 -8.50 -18.55 4.95
C PRO A 476 -8.93 -19.07 3.58
N CYS A 477 -10.01 -18.57 3.00
CA CYS A 477 -10.41 -18.96 1.64
C CYS A 477 -9.34 -18.61 0.59
N LEU A 478 -8.48 -17.65 0.88
CA LEU A 478 -7.37 -17.26 0.01
C LEU A 478 -6.05 -17.98 0.37
N GLU A 479 -5.95 -18.62 1.54
CA GLU A 479 -4.69 -19.26 1.97
C GLU A 479 -4.38 -20.60 1.27
N GLY A 480 -5.36 -21.28 0.75
CA GLY A 480 -5.09 -22.44 -0.11
C GLY A 480 -4.69 -22.06 -1.54
N VAL A 481 -4.68 -20.77 -1.83
CA VAL A 481 -4.28 -20.15 -3.09
C VAL A 481 -3.02 -19.38 -2.76
N ALA A 482 -1.86 -19.98 -3.01
CA ALA A 482 -0.61 -19.25 -2.92
C ALA A 482 -0.70 -18.05 -3.87
N ALA A 483 -1.07 -16.89 -3.33
CA ALA A 483 -1.04 -15.64 -4.08
C ALA A 483 0.39 -15.48 -4.61
N LYS A 484 0.54 -15.45 -5.91
CA LYS A 484 1.83 -15.26 -6.57
C LYS A 484 1.95 -13.81 -6.98
N ALA A 485 3.10 -13.23 -6.78
CA ALA A 485 3.41 -11.92 -7.34
C ALA A 485 3.37 -12.02 -8.87
N LEU A 486 2.68 -11.08 -9.51
CA LEU A 486 2.71 -10.92 -10.95
C LEU A 486 4.12 -10.54 -11.37
N ARG A 487 4.70 -11.31 -12.27
CA ARG A 487 5.99 -11.04 -12.90
C ARG A 487 5.85 -11.15 -14.40
N PHE A 488 6.64 -10.38 -15.13
CA PHE A 488 6.52 -10.24 -16.57
C PHE A 488 7.82 -10.56 -17.28
N SER A 489 7.68 -11.18 -18.45
CA SER A 489 8.69 -11.21 -19.51
C SER A 489 8.08 -10.53 -20.71
N VAL A 490 8.64 -9.40 -21.11
CA VAL A 490 8.07 -8.57 -22.17
C VAL A 490 9.00 -8.59 -23.38
N SER A 491 8.43 -8.85 -24.54
CA SER A 491 9.14 -8.75 -25.84
C SER A 491 8.20 -8.12 -26.86
N ALA A 492 8.77 -7.45 -27.84
CA ALA A 492 8.01 -7.01 -29.02
C ALA A 492 8.33 -7.90 -30.21
N VAL A 493 7.33 -8.19 -31.02
CA VAL A 493 7.50 -8.89 -32.29
C VAL A 493 8.31 -8.00 -33.24
N PRO A 494 9.35 -8.51 -33.92
CA PRO A 494 10.13 -7.68 -34.83
C PRO A 494 9.28 -7.08 -35.96
N PHE A 495 9.42 -5.79 -36.23
CA PHE A 495 8.76 -5.10 -37.33
C PHE A 495 9.66 -5.20 -38.57
N GLY A 496 9.44 -6.23 -39.38
CA GLY A 496 10.23 -6.41 -40.63
C GLY A 496 11.74 -6.57 -40.43
N GLY A 497 12.21 -7.08 -39.30
CA GLY A 497 13.60 -7.27 -38.95
C GLY A 497 14.21 -6.25 -38.00
N ASN A 498 13.53 -5.13 -37.72
CA ASN A 498 13.90 -4.24 -36.64
C ASN A 498 13.07 -4.67 -35.41
N SER A 499 13.72 -5.18 -34.37
CA SER A 499 13.09 -5.47 -33.11
C SER A 499 12.96 -4.19 -32.30
N ILE A 500 11.77 -3.91 -31.78
CA ILE A 500 11.66 -3.01 -30.65
C ILE A 500 12.25 -3.75 -29.46
N THR A 501 13.20 -3.14 -28.80
CA THR A 501 13.68 -3.57 -27.51
C THR A 501 12.50 -3.53 -26.53
N SER A 502 12.51 -4.40 -25.52
CA SER A 502 11.53 -4.39 -24.45
C SER A 502 11.27 -2.95 -23.98
N PRO A 503 10.00 -2.48 -23.90
CA PRO A 503 9.71 -1.11 -23.53
C PRO A 503 10.13 -0.84 -22.08
N ASP A 504 10.60 0.38 -21.79
CA ASP A 504 10.94 0.80 -20.43
C ASP A 504 9.70 0.87 -19.52
N SER A 505 8.52 1.09 -20.11
CA SER A 505 7.24 1.08 -19.43
C SER A 505 6.10 0.64 -20.34
N PHE A 506 5.03 0.09 -19.74
CA PHE A 506 3.82 -0.31 -20.47
C PHE A 506 2.59 -0.23 -19.57
N GLY A 507 1.41 -0.09 -20.17
CA GLY A 507 0.13 -0.22 -19.48
C GLY A 507 -0.24 -1.70 -19.34
N PHE A 508 -0.71 -2.06 -18.15
CA PHE A 508 -1.11 -3.42 -17.82
C PHE A 508 -2.53 -3.42 -17.26
N ILE A 509 -3.41 -4.17 -17.89
CA ILE A 509 -4.78 -4.40 -17.41
C ILE A 509 -4.95 -5.90 -17.21
N LEU A 510 -5.38 -6.27 -16.02
CA LEU A 510 -5.80 -7.63 -15.69
C LEU A 510 -7.25 -7.59 -15.25
N THR A 511 -8.10 -8.33 -15.95
CA THR A 511 -9.50 -8.48 -15.59
C THR A 511 -9.75 -9.92 -15.18
N ASN A 512 -10.20 -10.11 -13.94
CA ASN A 512 -10.61 -11.41 -13.44
C ASN A 512 -12.13 -11.54 -13.53
N PRO A 513 -12.67 -12.55 -14.23
CA PRO A 513 -14.11 -12.78 -14.31
C PRO A 513 -14.79 -13.00 -12.96
N LYS A 514 -14.02 -13.39 -11.94
CA LYS A 514 -14.50 -13.59 -10.57
C LYS A 514 -14.27 -12.38 -9.66
N GLY A 515 -13.74 -11.26 -10.17
CA GLY A 515 -13.59 -10.01 -9.47
C GLY A 515 -12.53 -9.97 -8.35
N ILE A 516 -11.75 -11.04 -8.15
CA ILE A 516 -10.83 -11.12 -6.99
C ILE A 516 -9.60 -10.22 -7.14
N TYR A 517 -9.08 -10.08 -8.37
CA TYR A 517 -7.97 -9.17 -8.69
C TYR A 517 -8.27 -8.51 -10.02
N SER A 518 -8.28 -7.20 -10.04
CA SER A 518 -8.34 -6.43 -11.28
C SER A 518 -7.34 -5.29 -11.17
N TYR A 519 -6.53 -5.12 -12.20
CA TYR A 519 -5.50 -4.09 -12.24
C TYR A 519 -5.63 -3.25 -13.49
N ASN A 520 -5.39 -1.96 -13.35
CA ASN A 520 -5.11 -1.02 -14.44
C ASN A 520 -3.94 -0.17 -13.99
N LYS A 521 -2.72 -0.56 -14.39
CA LYS A 521 -1.49 -0.02 -13.83
C LYS A 521 -0.49 0.33 -14.93
N LYS A 522 0.31 1.34 -14.65
CA LYS A 522 1.57 1.57 -15.37
C LYS A 522 2.64 0.66 -14.78
N ILE A 523 3.34 -0.04 -15.64
CA ILE A 523 4.44 -0.93 -15.28
C ILE A 523 5.73 -0.32 -15.81
N VAL A 524 6.76 -0.29 -14.98
CA VAL A 524 8.07 0.29 -15.31
C VAL A 524 9.18 -0.73 -15.10
N LEU A 525 10.22 -0.64 -15.90
CA LEU A 525 11.42 -1.48 -15.78
C LEU A 525 12.37 -0.86 -14.75
N ILE A 526 12.54 -1.53 -13.62
CA ILE A 526 13.47 -1.14 -12.56
C ILE A 526 14.55 -2.22 -12.44
N GLY A 527 15.79 -1.87 -12.78
CA GLY A 527 16.86 -2.86 -12.90
C GLY A 527 16.54 -3.88 -14.00
N ASN A 528 16.26 -5.12 -13.64
CA ASN A 528 15.92 -6.20 -14.56
C ASN A 528 14.50 -6.74 -14.38
N GLU A 529 13.66 -6.06 -13.61
CA GLU A 529 12.28 -6.50 -13.31
C GLU A 529 11.28 -5.42 -13.67
N TYR A 530 10.10 -5.85 -14.14
CA TYR A 530 8.96 -4.99 -14.39
C TYR A 530 8.09 -4.93 -13.15
N LEU A 531 7.92 -3.75 -12.59
CA LEU A 531 7.16 -3.48 -11.37
C LEU A 531 6.09 -2.41 -11.64
N ALA A 532 5.05 -2.36 -10.82
CA ALA A 532 4.11 -1.26 -10.87
C ALA A 532 4.79 0.05 -10.51
N ASP A 533 4.47 1.12 -11.23
CA ASP A 533 5.08 2.46 -11.07
C ASP A 533 4.82 3.06 -9.67
N ASP A 534 3.70 2.67 -9.06
CA ASP A 534 3.32 3.06 -7.69
C ASP A 534 3.92 2.16 -6.59
N GLY A 535 4.78 1.21 -6.96
CA GLY A 535 5.42 0.28 -6.03
C GLY A 535 4.50 -0.84 -5.50
N GLU A 536 3.24 -0.91 -5.95
CA GLU A 536 2.33 -1.98 -5.53
C GLU A 536 2.82 -3.36 -5.99
N THR A 537 2.90 -4.31 -5.07
CA THR A 537 3.10 -5.71 -5.43
C THR A 537 1.78 -6.30 -5.92
N MET A 538 1.61 -6.35 -7.23
CA MET A 538 0.43 -6.98 -7.82
C MET A 538 0.45 -8.47 -7.58
N LEU A 539 -0.65 -9.00 -7.05
CA LEU A 539 -0.85 -10.41 -6.76
C LEU A 539 -1.92 -10.99 -7.68
N TRP A 540 -1.89 -12.29 -7.89
CA TRP A 540 -2.97 -13.01 -8.55
C TRP A 540 -3.21 -14.39 -7.95
N ASP A 541 -4.39 -14.95 -8.24
CA ASP A 541 -4.79 -16.26 -7.76
C ASP A 541 -3.94 -17.36 -8.41
N GLY A 542 -3.18 -18.10 -7.61
CA GLY A 542 -2.33 -19.20 -8.08
C GLY A 542 -3.08 -20.48 -8.47
N LYS A 543 -4.41 -20.56 -8.33
CA LYS A 543 -5.21 -21.78 -8.55
C LYS A 543 -5.91 -21.87 -9.90
N GLY A 544 -5.36 -21.29 -10.94
CA GLY A 544 -5.79 -21.66 -12.29
C GLY A 544 -7.09 -21.04 -12.76
N THR A 545 -7.56 -19.94 -12.16
CA THR A 545 -8.60 -19.13 -12.82
C THR A 545 -7.97 -18.41 -13.98
N THR A 546 -8.42 -18.70 -15.18
CA THR A 546 -8.01 -17.99 -16.38
C THR A 546 -8.43 -16.53 -16.30
N VAL A 547 -7.48 -15.61 -16.44
CA VAL A 547 -7.70 -14.16 -16.41
C VAL A 547 -7.47 -13.56 -17.79
N THR A 548 -8.13 -12.45 -18.09
CA THR A 548 -7.85 -11.69 -19.31
C THR A 548 -6.79 -10.63 -18.98
N VAL A 549 -5.73 -10.61 -19.78
CA VAL A 549 -4.63 -9.66 -19.66
C VAL A 549 -4.52 -8.83 -20.92
N THR A 550 -4.35 -7.53 -20.77
CA THR A 550 -4.01 -6.59 -21.86
C THR A 550 -2.76 -5.82 -21.45
N ALA A 551 -1.76 -5.80 -22.30
CA ALA A 551 -0.54 -5.01 -22.13
C ALA A 551 -0.30 -4.16 -23.37
N TYR A 552 0.09 -2.90 -23.22
CA TYR A 552 0.28 -1.97 -24.33
C TYR A 552 1.40 -0.95 -24.05
N ALA A 553 2.10 -0.56 -25.07
CA ALA A 553 3.15 0.47 -24.98
C ALA A 553 3.16 1.36 -26.25
N PRO A 554 3.55 2.64 -26.16
CA PRO A 554 3.87 3.39 -24.93
C PRO A 554 2.68 3.47 -23.96
N TYR A 555 2.97 3.67 -22.67
CA TYR A 555 1.89 3.90 -21.69
C TYR A 555 1.21 5.24 -21.95
N ALA A 556 -0.09 5.24 -21.94
CA ALA A 556 -0.93 6.42 -21.82
C ALA A 556 -2.14 6.04 -20.96
N GLU A 557 -2.67 6.97 -20.22
CA GLU A 557 -3.84 6.72 -19.37
C GLU A 557 -5.06 6.38 -20.23
N ALA A 558 -5.73 5.31 -19.86
CA ALA A 558 -6.96 4.88 -20.52
C ALA A 558 -8.17 5.50 -19.84
N VAL A 559 -8.99 6.24 -20.58
CA VAL A 559 -10.27 6.77 -20.13
C VAL A 559 -11.40 5.91 -20.71
N ASP A 560 -12.23 5.35 -19.85
CA ASP A 560 -13.29 4.40 -20.23
C ASP A 560 -12.81 3.24 -21.13
N GLY A 561 -11.59 2.74 -20.85
CA GLY A 561 -10.98 1.67 -21.62
C GLY A 561 -10.39 2.11 -22.97
N ILE A 562 -10.46 3.39 -23.33
CA ILE A 562 -9.91 3.94 -24.56
C ILE A 562 -8.58 4.63 -24.27
N VAL A 563 -7.55 4.25 -25.00
CA VAL A 563 -6.21 4.83 -24.91
C VAL A 563 -5.95 5.73 -26.13
N PRO A 564 -5.43 6.97 -25.93
CA PRO A 564 -4.97 7.79 -27.06
C PRO A 564 -3.67 7.20 -27.64
N VAL A 565 -3.55 7.23 -28.95
CA VAL A 565 -2.35 6.80 -29.68
C VAL A 565 -1.83 7.98 -30.49
N SER A 566 -0.58 8.36 -30.26
CA SER A 566 0.05 9.47 -30.97
C SER A 566 1.41 9.07 -31.52
N CYS A 567 1.67 9.44 -32.76
CA CYS A 567 2.94 9.26 -33.42
C CYS A 567 3.60 10.65 -33.59
N PRO A 568 4.81 10.89 -33.10
CA PRO A 568 5.54 12.12 -33.36
C PRO A 568 5.60 12.43 -34.86
N SER A 569 5.31 13.65 -35.25
CA SER A 569 5.48 14.06 -36.67
C SER A 569 6.94 14.16 -37.10
N ASN A 570 7.84 14.42 -36.16
CA ASN A 570 9.28 14.27 -36.32
C ASN A 570 9.72 12.92 -35.77
N GLN A 571 10.28 12.07 -36.64
CA GLN A 571 10.80 10.75 -36.30
C GLN A 571 12.25 10.60 -36.79
N ALA A 572 12.99 11.70 -36.79
CA ALA A 572 14.36 11.72 -37.33
C ALA A 572 15.36 10.88 -36.53
N THR A 573 15.05 10.57 -35.27
CA THR A 573 15.85 9.72 -34.38
C THR A 573 15.22 8.35 -34.14
N ALA A 574 16.05 7.36 -33.81
CA ALA A 574 15.56 6.02 -33.44
C ALA A 574 14.63 6.04 -32.22
N ALA A 575 14.86 6.96 -31.27
CA ALA A 575 14.01 7.11 -30.10
C ALA A 575 12.60 7.63 -30.48
N GLU A 576 12.51 8.64 -31.33
CA GLU A 576 11.25 9.17 -31.84
C GLU A 576 10.48 8.13 -32.69
N LEU A 577 11.21 7.34 -33.47
CA LEU A 577 10.63 6.23 -34.25
C LEU A 577 10.07 5.15 -33.33
N THR A 578 10.78 4.79 -32.24
CA THR A 578 10.32 3.83 -31.26
C THR A 578 9.10 4.36 -30.50
N ALA A 579 9.10 5.63 -30.11
CA ALA A 579 7.98 6.27 -29.44
C ALA A 579 6.71 6.36 -30.31
N ALA A 580 6.85 6.32 -31.64
CA ALA A 580 5.73 6.30 -32.57
C ALA A 580 5.02 4.95 -32.68
N ASP A 581 5.60 3.88 -32.13
CA ASP A 581 5.11 2.53 -32.36
C ASP A 581 4.21 2.07 -31.20
N PHE A 582 2.93 2.02 -31.45
CA PHE A 582 1.96 1.48 -30.49
C PHE A 582 1.85 -0.04 -30.67
N VAL A 583 2.29 -0.74 -29.61
CA VAL A 583 2.30 -2.20 -29.54
C VAL A 583 1.35 -2.70 -28.46
N LEU A 584 0.70 -3.84 -28.69
CA LEU A 584 -0.29 -4.41 -27.78
C LEU A 584 -0.24 -5.93 -27.77
N TRP A 585 -0.48 -6.51 -26.62
CA TRP A 585 -0.82 -7.90 -26.42
C TRP A 585 -2.11 -8.01 -25.63
N LYS A 586 -3.06 -8.85 -26.07
CA LYS A 586 -4.27 -9.19 -25.32
C LYS A 586 -4.51 -10.67 -25.42
N GLY A 587 -4.77 -11.30 -24.28
CA GLY A 587 -5.01 -12.74 -24.24
C GLY A 587 -5.47 -13.22 -22.88
N SER A 588 -5.83 -14.50 -22.82
CA SER A 588 -6.16 -15.21 -21.59
C SER A 588 -4.92 -15.89 -21.04
N VAL A 589 -4.71 -15.80 -19.72
CA VAL A 589 -3.58 -16.41 -19.01
C VAL A 589 -4.13 -17.30 -17.88
N ASN A 590 -3.67 -18.53 -17.84
CA ASN A 590 -3.91 -19.44 -16.72
C ASN A 590 -2.64 -19.49 -15.85
N PRO A 591 -2.71 -19.05 -14.57
CA PRO A 591 -1.53 -19.02 -13.69
C PRO A 591 -0.88 -20.37 -13.43
N SER A 592 -1.62 -21.47 -13.63
CA SER A 592 -1.10 -22.82 -13.37
C SER A 592 -0.34 -23.42 -14.55
N THR A 593 -0.64 -22.99 -15.77
CA THR A 593 -0.12 -23.61 -17.01
C THR A 593 0.69 -22.66 -17.89
N ASP A 594 0.41 -21.36 -17.87
CA ASP A 594 0.87 -20.44 -18.91
C ASP A 594 2.07 -19.56 -18.46
N LEU A 595 2.69 -19.91 -17.32
CA LEU A 595 3.86 -19.18 -16.82
C LEU A 595 5.16 -19.87 -17.23
N ALA A 596 5.97 -19.20 -18.03
CA ALA A 596 7.34 -19.65 -18.30
C ALA A 596 8.30 -19.01 -17.29
N GLY A 597 8.94 -19.85 -16.47
CA GLY A 597 9.83 -19.37 -15.39
C GLY A 597 9.12 -18.50 -14.34
N GLY A 598 7.82 -18.73 -14.10
CA GLY A 598 7.01 -17.96 -13.14
C GLY A 598 6.60 -16.57 -13.63
N LYS A 599 6.79 -16.24 -14.91
CA LYS A 599 6.49 -14.94 -15.52
C LYS A 599 5.42 -15.05 -16.59
N ILE A 600 4.52 -14.05 -16.67
CA ILE A 600 3.62 -13.88 -17.81
C ILE A 600 4.43 -13.48 -19.03
N GLN A 601 4.22 -14.18 -20.15
CA GLN A 601 4.90 -13.87 -21.40
C GLN A 601 4.05 -12.88 -22.21
N LEU A 602 4.52 -11.65 -22.37
CA LEU A 602 3.85 -10.58 -23.11
C LEU A 602 4.59 -10.34 -24.42
N ASN A 603 4.11 -10.92 -25.50
CA ASN A 603 4.68 -10.76 -26.84
C ASN A 603 3.91 -9.65 -27.58
N LEU A 604 4.31 -8.39 -27.38
CA LEU A 604 3.61 -7.22 -27.91
C LEU A 604 3.70 -7.17 -29.43
N GLY A 605 2.56 -7.06 -30.09
CA GLY A 605 2.45 -6.93 -31.55
C GLY A 605 2.16 -5.49 -31.96
N HIS A 606 2.66 -5.08 -33.13
CA HIS A 606 2.44 -3.74 -33.66
C HIS A 606 0.99 -3.52 -34.07
N LEU A 607 0.38 -2.45 -33.60
CA LEU A 607 -0.93 -1.96 -34.06
C LEU A 607 -0.79 -0.75 -35.00
N ASN A 608 0.31 -0.03 -34.97
CA ASN A 608 0.61 1.03 -35.93
C ASN A 608 1.14 0.45 -37.26
N ALA A 609 1.23 1.28 -38.27
CA ALA A 609 1.69 0.92 -39.59
C ALA A 609 3.09 1.52 -39.86
N ARG A 610 3.97 0.76 -40.50
CA ARG A 610 5.30 1.21 -40.89
C ARG A 610 5.33 1.57 -42.37
N LEU A 611 5.93 2.70 -42.72
CA LEU A 611 6.18 3.13 -44.11
C LEU A 611 7.67 3.29 -44.33
N ILE A 612 8.19 2.58 -45.33
CA ILE A 612 9.57 2.72 -45.82
C ILE A 612 9.54 3.46 -47.15
N VAL A 613 10.29 4.56 -47.26
CA VAL A 613 10.42 5.33 -48.49
C VAL A 613 11.83 5.12 -49.05
N LYS A 614 11.92 4.60 -50.27
CA LYS A 614 13.15 4.42 -51.03
C LYS A 614 13.22 5.43 -52.19
N VAL A 615 14.35 6.02 -52.40
CA VAL A 615 14.58 6.96 -53.53
C VAL A 615 15.51 6.33 -54.52
N THR A 616 15.14 6.37 -55.79
CA THR A 616 15.96 5.91 -56.93
C THR A 616 16.19 7.06 -57.89
N LEU A 617 17.34 7.04 -58.58
CA LEU A 617 17.67 7.95 -59.68
C LEU A 617 17.79 7.14 -60.96
N ASN A 618 16.90 7.37 -61.91
CA ASN A 618 16.79 6.58 -63.16
C ASN A 618 16.74 5.06 -62.92
N GLY A 619 16.06 4.67 -61.81
CA GLY A 619 15.90 3.26 -61.41
C GLY A 619 17.02 2.70 -60.51
N ALA A 620 18.14 3.38 -60.31
CA ALA A 620 19.20 2.97 -59.41
C ALA A 620 19.00 3.54 -58.01
N PRO A 621 19.23 2.77 -56.90
CA PRO A 621 19.11 3.28 -55.55
C PRO A 621 20.00 4.51 -55.29
N VAL A 622 19.47 5.48 -54.52
CA VAL A 622 20.20 6.67 -54.08
C VAL A 622 20.43 6.57 -52.55
N GLU A 623 21.69 6.72 -52.17
CA GLU A 623 22.05 6.82 -50.74
C GLU A 623 21.35 8.01 -50.11
N THR A 624 20.81 7.83 -48.90
CA THR A 624 20.08 8.88 -48.18
C THR A 624 20.94 10.12 -47.91
N SER A 625 22.26 9.95 -47.76
CA SER A 625 23.25 11.03 -47.60
C SER A 625 23.25 12.04 -48.77
N LYS A 626 22.78 11.66 -49.95
CA LYS A 626 22.69 12.51 -51.16
C LYS A 626 21.37 13.30 -51.23
N ILE A 627 20.41 12.99 -50.35
CA ILE A 627 19.11 13.65 -50.27
C ILE A 627 19.17 14.69 -49.13
N ALA A 628 19.11 15.97 -49.45
CA ALA A 628 19.25 17.04 -48.47
C ALA A 628 18.08 17.12 -47.48
N SER A 629 16.89 16.74 -47.91
CA SER A 629 15.72 16.63 -47.05
C SER A 629 14.66 15.72 -47.67
N LEU A 630 13.91 15.01 -46.81
CA LEU A 630 12.71 14.27 -47.21
C LEU A 630 11.61 14.44 -46.18
N SER A 631 10.41 14.66 -46.66
CA SER A 631 9.20 14.70 -45.81
C SER A 631 8.04 13.98 -46.50
N VAL A 632 7.15 13.47 -45.70
CA VAL A 632 5.91 12.77 -46.11
C VAL A 632 4.71 13.52 -45.58
N SER A 633 3.79 13.91 -46.44
CA SER A 633 2.59 14.66 -46.06
C SER A 633 1.33 13.84 -46.35
N GLY A 634 0.24 14.18 -45.68
CA GLY A 634 -1.06 13.55 -45.89
C GLY A 634 -1.34 12.36 -44.95
N LEU A 635 -0.50 12.15 -43.92
CA LEU A 635 -0.67 11.12 -42.95
C LEU A 635 -1.25 11.69 -41.65
N LYS A 636 -2.18 10.96 -41.03
CA LYS A 636 -2.67 11.23 -39.67
C LYS A 636 -1.69 10.59 -38.68
N THR A 637 -1.46 11.29 -37.59
CA THR A 637 -0.55 10.86 -36.53
C THR A 637 -1.26 10.53 -35.23
N GLU A 638 -2.53 10.85 -35.14
CA GLU A 638 -3.36 10.65 -33.95
C GLU A 638 -4.33 9.50 -34.17
N GLY A 639 -4.67 8.78 -33.09
CA GLY A 639 -5.65 7.70 -33.10
C GLY A 639 -6.11 7.35 -31.71
N LYS A 640 -7.05 6.40 -31.66
CA LYS A 640 -7.61 5.85 -30.42
C LYS A 640 -7.65 4.33 -30.50
N CYS A 641 -7.36 3.68 -29.39
CA CYS A 641 -7.46 2.22 -29.26
C CYS A 641 -8.41 1.85 -28.11
N ASP A 642 -9.46 1.11 -28.42
CA ASP A 642 -10.36 0.54 -27.41
C ASP A 642 -9.74 -0.78 -26.91
N LEU A 643 -9.23 -0.75 -25.68
CA LEU A 643 -8.61 -1.90 -25.01
C LEU A 643 -9.65 -2.94 -24.58
N GLY A 644 -10.92 -2.54 -24.40
CA GLY A 644 -12.04 -3.42 -24.05
C GLY A 644 -12.46 -4.35 -25.19
N ALA A 645 -12.26 -3.94 -26.45
CA ALA A 645 -12.62 -4.72 -27.62
C ALA A 645 -11.94 -6.10 -27.63
N ASP A 646 -12.60 -7.15 -28.16
CA ASP A 646 -12.03 -8.49 -28.31
C ASP A 646 -10.75 -8.50 -29.16
N SER A 647 -10.70 -7.65 -30.16
CA SER A 647 -9.53 -7.41 -31.00
C SER A 647 -9.24 -5.92 -31.07
N PRO A 648 -8.46 -5.38 -30.14
CA PRO A 648 -8.14 -3.95 -30.12
C PRO A 648 -7.49 -3.49 -31.42
N LYS A 649 -7.89 -2.33 -31.91
CA LYS A 649 -7.36 -1.71 -33.14
C LYS A 649 -7.20 -0.22 -32.92
N VAL A 650 -6.16 0.33 -33.54
CA VAL A 650 -6.00 1.78 -33.60
C VAL A 650 -6.89 2.34 -34.70
N VAL A 651 -7.74 3.27 -34.36
CA VAL A 651 -8.59 4.02 -35.29
C VAL A 651 -8.00 5.42 -35.45
N ALA A 652 -7.57 5.76 -36.67
CA ALA A 652 -6.96 7.06 -36.97
C ALA A 652 -7.94 8.22 -36.73
N ASP A 653 -7.48 9.26 -36.05
CA ASP A 653 -8.21 10.49 -35.72
C ASP A 653 -7.39 11.71 -36.15
N GLY A 654 -7.94 12.91 -36.01
CA GLY A 654 -7.23 14.14 -36.28
C GLY A 654 -7.05 14.49 -37.78
N ALA A 655 -6.31 15.55 -38.04
CA ALA A 655 -6.00 16.06 -39.37
C ALA A 655 -4.66 15.48 -39.90
N PRO A 656 -4.50 15.31 -41.23
CA PRO A 656 -3.23 14.92 -41.81
C PRO A 656 -2.14 15.98 -41.57
N VAL A 657 -0.92 15.51 -41.29
CA VAL A 657 0.23 16.36 -41.03
C VAL A 657 1.40 16.06 -41.99
N ASN A 658 2.44 16.88 -41.88
CA ASN A 658 3.73 16.64 -42.55
C ASN A 658 4.68 15.92 -41.59
N MET A 659 5.23 14.77 -42.01
CA MET A 659 6.11 13.94 -41.19
C MET A 659 7.55 13.95 -41.71
N PHE A 660 8.49 13.87 -40.76
CA PHE A 660 9.92 13.78 -41.03
C PHE A 660 10.42 12.39 -40.59
N PRO A 661 10.78 11.52 -41.56
CA PRO A 661 11.15 10.14 -41.26
C PRO A 661 12.53 9.99 -40.65
N ASN A 662 12.76 8.85 -40.00
CA ASN A 662 14.10 8.38 -39.63
C ASN A 662 14.93 8.07 -40.90
N VAL A 663 16.22 8.40 -40.84
CA VAL A 663 17.11 8.26 -41.96
C VAL A 663 17.99 7.02 -41.80
N GLY A 664 17.74 5.99 -42.59
CA GLY A 664 18.61 4.84 -42.72
C GLY A 664 19.64 5.00 -43.86
N GLU A 665 20.47 4.00 -44.09
CA GLU A 665 21.52 4.06 -45.11
C GLU A 665 20.98 4.24 -46.55
N ASN A 666 19.92 3.49 -46.89
CA ASN A 666 19.34 3.46 -48.24
C ASN A 666 17.81 3.66 -48.26
N SER A 667 17.24 4.08 -47.15
CA SER A 667 15.80 4.27 -47.04
C SER A 667 15.44 5.23 -45.91
N TYR A 668 14.22 5.74 -45.93
CA TYR A 668 13.62 6.54 -44.91
C TYR A 668 12.48 5.75 -44.29
N GLU A 669 12.33 5.82 -42.98
CA GLU A 669 11.39 5.03 -42.22
C GLU A 669 10.54 5.91 -41.33
N LEU A 670 9.25 5.66 -41.32
CA LEU A 670 8.31 6.27 -40.34
C LEU A 670 7.24 5.28 -39.91
N ILE A 671 6.67 5.56 -38.73
CA ILE A 671 5.55 4.83 -38.16
C ILE A 671 4.37 5.80 -38.02
N THR A 672 3.17 5.34 -38.34
CA THR A 672 1.96 6.14 -38.31
C THR A 672 0.78 5.29 -37.91
N VAL A 673 -0.33 5.91 -37.48
CA VAL A 673 -1.56 5.17 -37.21
C VAL A 673 -2.10 4.52 -38.50
N PRO A 674 -2.71 3.31 -38.40
CA PRO A 674 -3.29 2.63 -39.57
C PRO A 674 -4.36 3.50 -40.24
N GLN A 675 -4.27 3.64 -41.55
CA GLN A 675 -5.18 4.53 -42.30
C GLN A 675 -5.21 4.21 -43.79
N THR A 676 -6.27 4.61 -44.47
CA THR A 676 -6.30 4.67 -45.94
C THR A 676 -6.29 6.14 -46.35
N VAL A 677 -5.27 6.49 -47.12
CA VAL A 677 -5.04 7.85 -47.66
C VAL A 677 -5.56 7.87 -49.08
N ALA A 678 -6.43 8.81 -49.37
CA ALA A 678 -7.04 8.93 -50.70
C ALA A 678 -6.02 9.30 -51.77
N THR A 679 -6.30 8.94 -53.01
CA THR A 679 -5.54 9.30 -54.21
C THR A 679 -5.14 10.77 -54.21
N GLY A 680 -3.90 11.06 -54.41
CA GLY A 680 -3.31 12.41 -54.48
C GLY A 680 -3.05 13.07 -53.09
N SER A 681 -3.59 12.50 -52.00
CA SER A 681 -3.44 13.08 -50.66
C SER A 681 -2.12 12.68 -49.96
N LEU A 682 -1.57 11.49 -50.24
CA LEU A 682 -0.23 11.11 -49.78
C LEU A 682 0.80 11.73 -50.76
N SER A 683 1.68 12.55 -50.22
CA SER A 683 2.75 13.14 -51.02
C SER A 683 4.10 13.04 -50.32
N VAL A 684 5.16 12.87 -51.12
CA VAL A 684 6.55 12.87 -50.65
C VAL A 684 7.31 13.98 -51.33
N LYS A 685 8.00 14.77 -50.52
CA LYS A 685 8.83 15.88 -50.95
C LYS A 685 10.28 15.60 -50.61
N ALA A 686 11.15 15.56 -51.62
CA ALA A 686 12.57 15.33 -51.44
C ALA A 686 13.40 16.42 -52.11
N THR A 687 14.52 16.81 -51.51
CA THR A 687 15.50 17.73 -52.08
C THR A 687 16.75 16.97 -52.47
N PHE A 688 17.01 16.92 -53.78
CA PHE A 688 18.20 16.27 -54.36
C PHE A 688 18.92 17.25 -55.30
N ASN A 689 20.25 17.38 -55.17
CA ASN A 689 21.05 18.31 -55.95
C ASN A 689 20.51 19.75 -55.99
N LYS A 690 20.09 20.28 -54.81
CA LYS A 690 19.49 21.62 -54.63
C LYS A 690 18.15 21.82 -55.37
N ARG A 691 17.56 20.76 -55.93
CA ARG A 691 16.23 20.80 -56.54
C ARG A 691 15.25 20.04 -55.70
N GLN A 692 14.03 20.56 -55.64
CA GLN A 692 12.92 19.94 -54.91
C GLN A 692 12.07 19.11 -55.87
N TYR A 693 11.75 17.91 -55.47
CA TYR A 693 10.90 16.95 -56.17
C TYR A 693 9.72 16.62 -55.29
N VAL A 694 8.53 16.57 -55.85
CA VAL A 694 7.28 16.23 -55.17
C VAL A 694 6.56 15.12 -55.93
N TRP A 695 6.17 14.10 -55.23
CA TRP A 695 5.33 13.01 -55.75
C TRP A 695 4.04 12.92 -54.96
N ALA A 696 2.96 12.59 -55.62
CA ALA A 696 1.69 12.32 -54.98
C ALA A 696 1.16 10.94 -55.41
N SER A 697 0.41 10.28 -54.51
CA SER A 697 -0.17 8.99 -54.77
C SER A 697 -1.13 9.02 -55.97
N GLN A 698 -1.01 8.00 -56.84
CA GLN A 698 -1.87 7.85 -58.05
C GLN A 698 -3.08 6.93 -57.78
N SER A 699 -3.17 6.33 -56.61
CA SER A 699 -4.26 5.52 -56.11
C SER A 699 -4.35 5.68 -54.61
N ASP A 700 -5.42 5.19 -54.03
CA ASP A 700 -5.55 5.10 -52.57
C ASP A 700 -4.41 4.25 -51.98
N VAL A 701 -3.89 4.67 -50.84
CA VAL A 701 -2.81 4.03 -50.12
C VAL A 701 -3.31 3.55 -48.79
N THR A 702 -3.34 2.23 -48.56
CA THR A 702 -3.71 1.63 -47.29
C THR A 702 -2.46 1.26 -46.51
N LEU A 703 -2.34 1.87 -45.33
CA LEU A 703 -1.32 1.55 -44.34
C LEU A 703 -1.99 0.69 -43.28
N ALA A 704 -1.77 -0.63 -43.38
CA ALA A 704 -2.45 -1.61 -42.52
C ALA A 704 -1.75 -1.80 -41.18
N PRO A 705 -2.51 -2.10 -40.07
CA PRO A 705 -1.94 -2.32 -38.75
C PRO A 705 -0.94 -3.48 -38.75
N GLY A 706 0.21 -3.28 -38.10
CA GLY A 706 1.27 -4.27 -38.00
C GLY A 706 1.97 -4.62 -39.30
N LYS A 707 1.77 -3.85 -40.40
CA LYS A 707 2.34 -4.11 -41.68
C LYS A 707 3.33 -3.03 -42.13
N THR A 708 4.35 -3.45 -42.89
CA THR A 708 5.28 -2.56 -43.54
C THR A 708 4.82 -2.30 -44.99
N SER A 709 4.68 -1.03 -45.33
CA SER A 709 4.47 -0.60 -46.75
C SER A 709 5.76 0.01 -47.28
N GLU A 710 6.21 -0.43 -48.43
CA GLU A 710 7.38 0.12 -49.12
C GLU A 710 6.92 1.03 -50.28
N LEU A 711 7.40 2.27 -50.26
CA LEU A 711 7.17 3.26 -51.29
C LEU A 711 8.47 3.57 -52.01
N THR A 712 8.55 3.28 -53.30
CA THR A 712 9.71 3.63 -54.12
C THR A 712 9.41 4.83 -54.99
N ILE A 713 10.24 5.85 -54.91
CA ILE A 713 10.16 7.10 -55.68
C ILE A 713 11.32 7.18 -56.61
N ASN A 714 11.06 7.35 -57.89
CA ASN A 714 12.10 7.47 -58.92
C ASN A 714 12.28 8.91 -59.37
N ILE A 715 13.47 9.47 -59.17
CA ILE A 715 13.93 10.75 -59.75
C ILE A 715 14.40 10.48 -61.18
N SER A 716 13.73 11.09 -62.19
CA SER A 716 14.16 11.02 -63.57
C SER A 716 14.89 12.29 -63.95
N THR A 717 16.05 12.18 -64.60
CA THR A 717 16.85 13.30 -65.11
C THR A 717 16.53 13.66 -66.57
N THR A 718 15.68 12.89 -67.26
CA THR A 718 15.24 13.19 -68.61
C THR A 718 14.18 14.32 -68.61
N LYS A 719 14.35 15.25 -69.60
CA LYS A 719 13.63 16.54 -69.66
C LYS A 719 12.10 16.49 -69.95
N SER A 720 11.39 15.43 -69.69
CA SER A 720 9.95 15.37 -69.85
C SER A 720 9.29 15.23 -68.49
N VAL A 721 8.56 16.24 -68.08
CA VAL A 721 7.59 16.31 -66.99
C VAL A 721 7.71 15.16 -65.98
N SER A 722 8.12 15.49 -64.76
CA SER A 722 8.38 14.57 -63.64
C SER A 722 7.11 13.88 -63.14
N SER A 723 6.65 12.87 -63.84
CA SER A 723 5.73 11.87 -63.26
C SER A 723 6.57 10.71 -62.81
N GLY A 724 7.14 10.79 -61.59
CA GLY A 724 7.79 9.65 -60.92
C GLY A 724 6.77 8.52 -60.76
N ARG A 725 7.11 7.30 -61.19
CA ARG A 725 6.30 6.12 -60.89
C ARG A 725 6.43 5.81 -59.40
N MET A 726 5.31 5.72 -58.70
CA MET A 726 5.21 5.26 -57.35
C MET A 726 4.78 3.79 -57.39
N SER A 727 5.51 2.89 -56.74
CA SER A 727 5.07 1.53 -56.50
C SER A 727 4.97 1.29 -55.02
N ILE A 728 3.88 0.67 -54.55
CA ILE A 728 3.65 0.31 -53.17
C ILE A 728 3.53 -1.20 -53.08
N THR A 729 4.30 -1.78 -52.15
CA THR A 729 4.26 -3.19 -51.83
C THR A 729 4.02 -3.33 -50.33
N THR A 730 3.02 -4.07 -49.92
CA THR A 730 2.71 -4.38 -48.50
C THR A 730 3.26 -5.77 -48.18
N LYS A 731 4.05 -5.87 -47.12
CA LYS A 731 4.59 -7.11 -46.57
C LYS A 731 4.07 -7.43 -45.19
#